data_af84c23b79122d9b07be44706015a64f
#
_entry.id   af84c23b79122d9b07be44706015a64f
#
_cell.length_a   1.000
_cell.length_b   1.000
_cell.length_c   1.000
_cell.angle_alpha   90.00
_cell.angle_beta   90.00
_cell.angle_gamma   90.00
#
_symmetry.space_group_name_H-M   'P 1'
#
loop_
_entity.id
_entity.type
_entity.pdbx_description
1 polymer ?
#
loop_
_entity_poly.entity_id
_entity_poly.type
_entity_poly.pdbx_seq_one_letter_code
_entity_poly.pdbx_strand_id
1 'polypeptide(L)'
;MKYGFVKVAAAVPAVKVADVEYNVQEMEKLISLADSQQVEIVCFPELSLTGYTCQDLFKEQLLLNKAEEGLIRLLEFTRQLDVICVVGLPVQAGGLLLNCAVVVQGGSILGVVAKTYLPNYNEFYEKRWFASAQDLNPTQIYLAGTPVRLSAEPQLFQTTDGVKFGVEICEDVWAPIPPSNLLTMAGADIVLNCSASDELIGKHQYLRSLLAQQSARTLSGYVYASCGFGESTQDVVYGGNAMIFENGKLLAEGDRFSFQPQLQTAQIDVERLHTERQTNTTFINAQRGAHAQVVVCKPVGNEHPFQLTRPVDAHPFIPNNHNMAETCEEILNIQTAGLAKRLIHTNCQHVVIGISGGLDSTLALLVCVRTFDKLGYNRKGIVGITMPGFGTTDRTHDNATSLMQSLGISQMEISISKAVTQHFLDIGHDATKHDATYENSQARERTQILMDLANKLNALVVGTGDLSELALGWATYNGDHMSMYGVNAGIPKTLIQYLINYIAMIPAFSAQRDTLIDVIHTPISPELTPADAEGNIQQKTEDLVGPYELHDFFLYYFLRYGFRPTKIFMLAQAAFGEAYDKETIKKWLTTFCRRFFSQQFKRSCLPDGPKVGSISLSPRGDWRMPSDASSALWLKECEEL
;
A
#
# COMPACT_ATOMS: atom_id res chain seq x y z
N MET A 1 -12.06 7.49 15.91
CA MET A 1 -11.46 6.91 14.66
C MET A 1 -11.93 5.48 14.50
N LYS A 2 -12.71 5.18 13.48
CA LYS A 2 -13.20 3.83 13.22
C LYS A 2 -12.34 3.16 12.16
N TYR A 3 -11.85 1.97 12.42
CA TYR A 3 -10.92 1.22 11.56
C TYR A 3 -9.61 1.94 11.21
N GLY A 4 -9.19 2.95 11.99
CA GLY A 4 -7.95 3.67 11.74
C GLY A 4 -7.99 4.74 10.65
N PHE A 5 -9.15 5.06 10.10
CA PHE A 5 -9.31 6.07 9.05
C PHE A 5 -9.70 7.44 9.60
N VAL A 6 -9.14 8.50 8.98
CA VAL A 6 -9.49 9.90 9.18
C VAL A 6 -9.86 10.51 7.84
N LYS A 7 -11.03 11.13 7.74
CA LYS A 7 -11.46 11.79 6.51
C LYS A 7 -11.03 13.24 6.50
N VAL A 8 -10.22 13.61 5.53
CA VAL A 8 -9.67 14.96 5.37
C VAL A 8 -10.11 15.57 4.06
N ALA A 9 -10.04 16.92 3.97
CA ALA A 9 -10.33 17.63 2.75
C ALA A 9 -9.33 18.75 2.46
N ALA A 10 -9.05 18.95 1.17
CA ALA A 10 -8.41 20.13 0.60
C ALA A 10 -9.47 20.97 -0.11
N ALA A 11 -9.70 22.18 0.37
CA ALA A 11 -10.71 23.10 -0.12
C ALA A 11 -10.08 24.20 -0.99
N VAL A 12 -10.70 24.52 -2.12
CA VAL A 12 -10.33 25.67 -2.97
C VAL A 12 -11.58 26.54 -3.14
N PRO A 13 -11.77 27.59 -2.31
CA PRO A 13 -12.90 28.50 -2.42
C PRO A 13 -12.77 29.44 -3.63
N ALA A 14 -13.86 29.97 -4.09
CA ALA A 14 -13.82 31.17 -4.94
C ALA A 14 -13.37 32.36 -4.06
N VAL A 15 -12.51 33.21 -4.63
CA VAL A 15 -11.92 34.34 -3.92
C VAL A 15 -12.17 35.64 -4.66
N LYS A 16 -12.31 36.73 -3.93
CA LYS A 16 -12.16 38.10 -4.40
C LYS A 16 -11.11 38.79 -3.55
N VAL A 17 -10.09 39.32 -4.19
CA VAL A 17 -8.97 39.97 -3.49
C VAL A 17 -9.48 41.13 -2.64
N ALA A 18 -9.14 41.13 -1.34
CA ALA A 18 -9.53 42.08 -0.31
C ALA A 18 -11.04 42.14 0.04
N ASP A 19 -11.89 41.27 -0.54
CA ASP A 19 -13.31 41.17 -0.20
C ASP A 19 -13.53 40.06 0.84
N VAL A 20 -13.21 40.34 2.10
CA VAL A 20 -13.27 39.37 3.20
C VAL A 20 -14.68 38.80 3.37
N GLU A 21 -15.71 39.62 3.22
CA GLU A 21 -17.09 39.17 3.41
C GLU A 21 -17.48 38.10 2.39
N TYR A 22 -17.15 38.32 1.12
CA TYR A 22 -17.36 37.37 0.05
C TYR A 22 -16.56 36.09 0.30
N ASN A 23 -15.28 36.20 0.62
CA ASN A 23 -14.39 35.06 0.83
C ASN A 23 -14.89 34.16 1.96
N VAL A 24 -15.31 34.76 3.07
CA VAL A 24 -15.89 34.01 4.21
C VAL A 24 -17.17 33.27 3.80
N GLN A 25 -18.07 33.91 3.01
CA GLN A 25 -19.29 33.26 2.53
C GLN A 25 -18.98 32.05 1.64
N GLU A 26 -17.98 32.12 0.78
CA GLU A 26 -17.56 30.99 -0.06
C GLU A 26 -16.92 29.87 0.79
N MET A 27 -16.16 30.23 1.82
CA MET A 27 -15.60 29.27 2.76
C MET A 27 -16.70 28.57 3.57
N GLU A 28 -17.72 29.28 4.05
CA GLU A 28 -18.88 28.72 4.78
C GLU A 28 -19.60 27.65 3.95
N LYS A 29 -19.74 27.86 2.63
CA LYS A 29 -20.33 26.84 1.73
C LYS A 29 -19.51 25.55 1.70
N LEU A 30 -18.18 25.67 1.57
CA LEU A 30 -17.29 24.50 1.55
C LEU A 30 -17.18 23.83 2.92
N ILE A 31 -17.23 24.57 4.01
CA ILE A 31 -17.30 24.03 5.38
C ILE A 31 -18.60 23.22 5.56
N SER A 32 -19.75 23.77 5.14
CA SER A 32 -21.02 23.03 5.18
C SER A 32 -20.98 21.76 4.35
N LEU A 33 -20.38 21.82 3.16
CA LEU A 33 -20.21 20.65 2.31
C LEU A 33 -19.30 19.60 2.95
N ALA A 34 -18.17 20.04 3.55
CA ALA A 34 -17.25 19.17 4.27
C ALA A 34 -17.94 18.45 5.44
N ASP A 35 -18.69 19.20 6.26
CA ASP A 35 -19.44 18.66 7.40
C ASP A 35 -20.50 17.64 6.94
N SER A 36 -21.28 17.98 5.88
CA SER A 36 -22.27 17.06 5.30
C SER A 36 -21.65 15.77 4.75
N GLN A 37 -20.40 15.82 4.33
CA GLN A 37 -19.62 14.66 3.87
C GLN A 37 -18.85 13.95 5.00
N GLN A 38 -19.05 14.37 6.26
CA GLN A 38 -18.36 13.80 7.42
C GLN A 38 -16.84 13.95 7.36
N VAL A 39 -16.36 15.07 6.84
CA VAL A 39 -14.95 15.45 6.88
C VAL A 39 -14.57 15.84 8.30
N GLU A 40 -13.48 15.27 8.82
CA GLU A 40 -13.00 15.57 10.16
C GLU A 40 -12.09 16.82 10.18
N ILE A 41 -11.27 16.99 9.12
CA ILE A 41 -10.31 18.09 9.02
C ILE A 41 -10.34 18.66 7.59
N VAL A 42 -10.58 19.96 7.45
CA VAL A 42 -10.53 20.68 6.17
C VAL A 42 -9.44 21.75 6.17
N CYS A 43 -8.61 21.73 5.11
CA CYS A 43 -7.54 22.69 4.87
C CYS A 43 -7.97 23.68 3.79
N PHE A 44 -7.90 24.98 4.09
CA PHE A 44 -8.09 26.07 3.16
C PHE A 44 -6.75 26.65 2.70
N PRO A 45 -6.73 27.43 1.59
CA PRO A 45 -5.51 28.05 1.10
C PRO A 45 -4.93 29.10 2.05
N GLU A 46 -3.67 29.43 1.83
CA GLU A 46 -2.95 30.54 2.45
C GLU A 46 -3.71 31.86 2.25
N LEU A 47 -3.81 32.65 3.34
CA LEU A 47 -4.48 33.97 3.35
C LEU A 47 -5.90 33.94 2.74
N SER A 48 -6.62 32.82 2.86
CA SER A 48 -7.92 32.58 2.24
C SER A 48 -9.01 33.56 2.65
N LEU A 49 -8.90 34.23 3.81
CA LEU A 49 -9.86 35.23 4.23
C LEU A 49 -9.74 36.55 3.43
N THR A 50 -8.51 36.93 3.07
CA THR A 50 -8.25 38.19 2.37
C THR A 50 -8.05 38.03 0.87
N GLY A 51 -7.65 36.83 0.43
CA GLY A 51 -6.93 36.57 -0.78
C GLY A 51 -5.43 36.77 -0.56
N TYR A 52 -4.62 36.00 -1.26
CA TYR A 52 -3.15 36.05 -1.17
C TYR A 52 -2.59 37.30 -1.85
N THR A 53 -3.17 37.73 -2.93
CA THR A 53 -2.63 38.77 -3.83
C THR A 53 -3.01 40.20 -3.45
N CYS A 54 -3.27 40.46 -2.16
CA CYS A 54 -3.60 41.81 -1.64
C CYS A 54 -2.44 42.81 -1.70
N GLN A 55 -1.19 42.34 -1.84
CA GLN A 55 0.00 43.19 -1.96
C GLN A 55 0.11 44.24 -0.83
N ASP A 56 0.35 45.53 -1.14
CA ASP A 56 0.50 46.60 -0.16
C ASP A 56 -0.78 46.89 0.65
N LEU A 57 -1.93 46.35 0.24
CA LEU A 57 -3.16 46.43 1.05
C LEU A 57 -3.02 45.71 2.40
N PHE A 58 -2.07 44.78 2.55
CA PHE A 58 -1.73 44.21 3.85
C PHE A 58 -1.20 45.22 4.88
N LYS A 59 -0.85 46.44 4.46
CA LYS A 59 -0.48 47.55 5.35
C LYS A 59 -1.69 48.35 5.83
N GLU A 60 -2.87 48.13 5.22
CA GLU A 60 -4.07 48.86 5.52
C GLU A 60 -4.81 48.24 6.71
N GLN A 61 -4.93 49.02 7.80
CA GLN A 61 -5.59 48.56 9.06
C GLN A 61 -7.01 48.10 8.82
N LEU A 62 -7.71 48.70 7.84
CA LEU A 62 -9.08 48.30 7.50
C LEU A 62 -9.12 46.83 7.04
N LEU A 63 -8.19 46.40 6.18
CA LEU A 63 -8.16 45.03 5.72
C LEU A 63 -7.87 44.05 6.86
N LEU A 64 -6.92 44.40 7.74
CA LEU A 64 -6.52 43.56 8.88
C LEU A 64 -7.68 43.42 9.89
N ASN A 65 -8.38 44.51 10.19
CA ASN A 65 -9.57 44.48 11.06
C ASN A 65 -10.69 43.63 10.44
N LYS A 66 -10.93 43.76 9.11
CA LYS A 66 -11.93 42.95 8.41
C LYS A 66 -11.57 41.49 8.36
N ALA A 67 -10.26 41.12 8.25
CA ALA A 67 -9.82 39.74 8.33
C ALA A 67 -10.14 39.13 9.70
N GLU A 68 -9.93 39.87 10.80
CA GLU A 68 -10.30 39.43 12.15
C GLU A 68 -11.83 39.32 12.34
N GLU A 69 -12.62 40.29 11.84
CA GLU A 69 -14.10 40.21 11.81
C GLU A 69 -14.56 38.95 11.02
N GLY A 70 -13.93 38.66 9.89
CA GLY A 70 -14.20 37.47 9.10
C GLY A 70 -13.91 36.15 9.87
N LEU A 71 -12.83 36.14 10.66
CA LEU A 71 -12.55 35.02 11.57
C LEU A 71 -13.63 34.87 12.64
N ILE A 72 -14.08 35.99 13.27
CA ILE A 72 -15.18 35.97 14.25
C ILE A 72 -16.43 35.34 13.62
N ARG A 73 -16.78 35.74 12.42
CA ARG A 73 -17.91 35.16 11.69
C ARG A 73 -17.76 33.65 11.45
N LEU A 74 -16.59 33.18 11.07
CA LEU A 74 -16.31 31.75 10.91
C LEU A 74 -16.40 31.01 12.26
N LEU A 75 -15.95 31.60 13.35
CA LEU A 75 -16.12 31.04 14.70
C LEU A 75 -17.59 30.87 15.06
N GLU A 76 -18.43 31.87 14.78
CA GLU A 76 -19.88 31.78 15.00
C GLU A 76 -20.51 30.68 14.12
N PHE A 77 -20.15 30.65 12.85
CA PHE A 77 -20.65 29.67 11.89
C PHE A 77 -20.30 28.24 12.28
N THR A 78 -19.06 27.99 12.71
CA THR A 78 -18.57 26.64 13.06
C THR A 78 -19.01 26.18 14.45
N ARG A 79 -19.73 26.96 15.22
CA ARG A 79 -20.08 26.67 16.62
C ARG A 79 -20.84 25.37 16.83
N GLN A 80 -21.65 24.96 15.86
CA GLN A 80 -22.46 23.73 15.90
C GLN A 80 -21.88 22.61 15.02
N LEU A 81 -20.69 22.83 14.43
CA LEU A 81 -20.06 21.89 13.54
C LEU A 81 -18.91 21.17 14.23
N ASP A 82 -18.74 19.90 13.89
CA ASP A 82 -17.66 19.06 14.43
C ASP A 82 -16.35 19.16 13.61
N VAL A 83 -16.44 19.60 12.35
CA VAL A 83 -15.30 19.70 11.44
C VAL A 83 -14.25 20.69 11.96
N ILE A 84 -12.99 20.27 11.93
CA ILE A 84 -11.83 21.10 12.22
C ILE A 84 -11.46 21.84 10.93
N CYS A 85 -11.42 23.20 10.99
CA CYS A 85 -11.07 24.03 9.85
C CYS A 85 -9.69 24.68 10.05
N VAL A 86 -8.85 24.65 9.03
CA VAL A 86 -7.57 25.37 9.00
C VAL A 86 -7.68 26.45 7.94
N VAL A 87 -7.62 27.72 8.37
CA VAL A 87 -7.90 28.89 7.53
C VAL A 87 -6.74 29.90 7.58
N GLY A 88 -6.45 30.54 6.45
CA GLY A 88 -5.33 31.48 6.31
C GLY A 88 -5.77 32.94 6.47
N LEU A 89 -5.06 33.73 7.30
CA LEU A 89 -5.26 35.17 7.44
C LEU A 89 -4.00 35.90 7.94
N PRO A 90 -3.86 37.22 7.70
CA PRO A 90 -2.80 38.02 8.30
C PRO A 90 -3.09 38.28 9.78
N VAL A 91 -2.07 38.17 10.65
CA VAL A 91 -2.18 38.37 12.10
C VAL A 91 -1.12 39.35 12.58
N GLN A 92 -1.53 40.35 13.35
CA GLN A 92 -0.60 41.29 13.99
C GLN A 92 -0.15 40.79 15.37
N ALA A 93 1.17 40.77 15.61
CA ALA A 93 1.73 40.33 16.89
C ALA A 93 3.03 41.09 17.21
N GLY A 94 3.09 41.77 18.36
CA GLY A 94 4.30 42.42 18.84
C GLY A 94 4.97 43.41 17.87
N GLY A 95 4.16 44.10 17.06
CA GLY A 95 4.63 45.02 16.01
C GLY A 95 5.01 44.38 14.69
N LEU A 96 4.87 43.06 14.59
CA LEU A 96 5.06 42.30 13.35
C LEU A 96 3.71 41.98 12.70
N LEU A 97 3.69 41.89 11.37
CA LEU A 97 2.59 41.29 10.62
C LEU A 97 3.04 39.90 10.17
N LEU A 98 2.22 38.89 10.47
CA LEU A 98 2.51 37.48 10.21
C LEU A 98 1.49 36.90 9.25
N ASN A 99 1.94 36.04 8.35
CA ASN A 99 1.12 35.18 7.54
C ASN A 99 0.82 33.91 8.36
N CYS A 100 -0.45 33.70 8.73
CA CYS A 100 -0.81 32.67 9.68
C CYS A 100 -1.90 31.73 9.15
N ALA A 101 -1.83 30.48 9.61
CA ALA A 101 -2.91 29.52 9.57
C ALA A 101 -3.55 29.41 10.97
N VAL A 102 -4.87 29.53 11.05
CA VAL A 102 -5.64 29.43 12.29
C VAL A 102 -6.45 28.15 12.28
N VAL A 103 -6.31 27.35 13.32
CA VAL A 103 -7.05 26.10 13.51
C VAL A 103 -8.28 26.38 14.35
N VAL A 104 -9.45 26.10 13.80
CA VAL A 104 -10.76 26.40 14.36
C VAL A 104 -11.57 25.12 14.52
N GLN A 105 -12.27 24.97 15.66
CA GLN A 105 -13.25 23.89 15.87
C GLN A 105 -14.35 24.35 16.82
N GLY A 106 -15.62 24.06 16.47
CA GLY A 106 -16.77 24.28 17.37
C GLY A 106 -16.82 25.69 17.94
N GLY A 107 -16.61 26.72 17.12
CA GLY A 107 -16.65 28.13 17.51
C GLY A 107 -15.45 28.60 18.33
N SER A 108 -14.32 27.89 18.34
CA SER A 108 -13.12 28.27 19.11
C SER A 108 -11.85 28.17 18.29
N ILE A 109 -10.91 29.05 18.57
CA ILE A 109 -9.54 28.95 18.08
C ILE A 109 -8.81 27.90 18.92
N LEU A 110 -8.28 26.86 18.28
CA LEU A 110 -7.42 25.86 18.91
C LEU A 110 -5.97 26.32 18.96
N GLY A 111 -5.48 26.95 17.88
CA GLY A 111 -4.13 27.46 17.79
C GLY A 111 -3.90 28.27 16.53
N VAL A 112 -2.74 28.92 16.49
CA VAL A 112 -2.30 29.77 15.38
C VAL A 112 -0.86 29.38 15.02
N VAL A 113 -0.62 29.11 13.76
CA VAL A 113 0.68 28.74 13.20
C VAL A 113 1.12 29.83 12.23
N ALA A 114 2.28 30.44 12.47
CA ALA A 114 2.84 31.45 11.58
C ALA A 114 3.81 30.81 10.57
N LYS A 115 3.83 31.35 9.35
CA LYS A 115 4.71 30.90 8.27
C LYS A 115 6.19 31.04 8.64
N THR A 116 6.97 29.98 8.41
CA THR A 116 8.39 29.94 8.75
C THR A 116 9.26 30.52 7.64
N TYR A 117 9.07 30.07 6.40
CA TYR A 117 9.84 30.50 5.26
C TYR A 117 9.02 31.44 4.35
N LEU A 118 9.51 32.64 4.16
CA LEU A 118 8.86 33.65 3.32
C LEU A 118 9.58 33.71 1.98
N PRO A 119 8.93 33.35 0.85
CA PRO A 119 9.55 33.49 -0.47
C PRO A 119 9.82 34.96 -0.77
N ASN A 120 11.06 35.26 -1.18
CA ASN A 120 11.50 36.62 -1.49
C ASN A 120 12.49 36.61 -2.66
N TYR A 121 12.03 36.05 -3.78
CA TYR A 121 12.77 35.87 -5.02
C TYR A 121 11.78 35.85 -6.20
N ASN A 122 12.25 36.21 -7.40
CA ASN A 122 11.46 36.29 -8.64
C ASN A 122 10.16 37.07 -8.42
N GLU A 123 9.01 36.43 -8.69
CA GLU A 123 7.67 36.96 -8.51
C GLU A 123 7.20 37.08 -7.06
N PHE A 124 7.92 36.47 -6.10
CA PHE A 124 7.57 36.50 -4.70
C PHE A 124 8.39 37.53 -3.93
N TYR A 125 7.72 38.33 -3.08
CA TYR A 125 8.34 39.35 -2.22
C TYR A 125 7.59 39.51 -0.89
N GLU A 126 7.25 38.37 -0.25
CA GLU A 126 6.46 38.35 0.99
C GLU A 126 7.13 39.10 2.16
N LYS A 127 8.48 39.15 2.22
CA LYS A 127 9.21 39.93 3.23
C LYS A 127 8.93 41.42 3.17
N ARG A 128 8.28 41.91 2.11
CA ARG A 128 7.77 43.29 2.03
C ARG A 128 6.65 43.56 3.01
N TRP A 129 5.88 42.53 3.38
CA TRP A 129 4.70 42.66 4.23
C TRP A 129 4.83 41.87 5.51
N PHE A 130 5.34 40.66 5.47
CA PHE A 130 5.33 39.69 6.56
C PHE A 130 6.70 39.45 7.18
N ALA A 131 6.70 39.18 8.48
CA ALA A 131 7.83 38.63 9.22
C ALA A 131 7.75 37.09 9.29
N SER A 132 8.89 36.44 9.43
CA SER A 132 8.99 35.00 9.66
C SER A 132 8.53 34.62 11.08
N ALA A 133 7.99 33.42 11.24
CA ALA A 133 7.79 32.84 12.57
C ALA A 133 9.09 32.81 13.41
N GLN A 134 10.27 32.70 12.75
CA GLN A 134 11.57 32.69 13.41
C GLN A 134 11.97 34.06 14.00
N ASP A 135 11.40 35.15 13.52
CA ASP A 135 11.61 36.50 14.04
C ASP A 135 10.75 36.79 15.27
N LEU A 136 9.84 35.86 15.62
CA LEU A 136 8.87 36.03 16.68
C LEU A 136 9.42 35.55 18.03
N ASN A 137 9.48 36.44 18.99
CA ASN A 137 9.60 36.00 20.39
C ASN A 137 8.27 35.37 20.84
N PRO A 138 8.27 34.23 21.56
CA PRO A 138 7.06 33.63 22.07
C PRO A 138 6.19 34.66 22.79
N THR A 139 5.01 34.88 22.30
CA THR A 139 4.11 35.93 22.81
C THR A 139 2.68 35.44 22.92
N GLN A 140 1.89 36.12 23.73
CA GLN A 140 0.46 35.95 23.82
C GLN A 140 -0.22 37.16 23.20
N ILE A 141 -1.16 36.92 22.28
CA ILE A 141 -1.96 37.96 21.65
C ILE A 141 -3.45 37.68 21.90
N TYR A 142 -4.28 38.68 21.68
CA TYR A 142 -5.72 38.50 21.58
C TYR A 142 -6.10 38.47 20.08
N LEU A 143 -6.72 37.39 19.64
CA LEU A 143 -7.26 37.25 18.29
C LEU A 143 -8.72 36.83 18.37
N ALA A 144 -9.60 37.59 17.74
CA ALA A 144 -11.05 37.39 17.84
C ALA A 144 -11.54 37.28 19.31
N GLY A 145 -10.99 38.12 20.21
CA GLY A 145 -11.31 38.12 21.64
C GLY A 145 -10.76 36.93 22.44
N THR A 146 -10.01 36.03 21.84
CA THR A 146 -9.43 34.83 22.47
C THR A 146 -7.92 35.01 22.69
N PRO A 147 -7.38 34.72 23.90
CA PRO A 147 -5.95 34.72 24.12
C PRO A 147 -5.31 33.52 23.41
N VAL A 148 -4.39 33.74 22.49
CA VAL A 148 -3.67 32.71 21.74
C VAL A 148 -2.17 32.90 21.90
N ARG A 149 -1.43 31.79 22.03
CA ARG A 149 0.03 31.78 22.05
C ARG A 149 0.56 31.68 20.62
N LEU A 150 1.52 32.53 20.29
CA LEU A 150 2.30 32.47 19.06
C LEU A 150 3.76 32.19 19.38
N SER A 151 4.36 31.24 18.68
CA SER A 151 5.80 30.92 18.78
C SER A 151 6.27 30.23 17.50
N ALA A 152 7.60 30.17 17.31
CA ALA A 152 8.23 29.39 16.26
C ALA A 152 8.30 27.87 16.58
N GLU A 153 7.92 27.46 17.79
CA GLU A 153 7.92 26.06 18.21
C GLU A 153 6.89 25.26 17.40
N PRO A 154 7.21 24.01 17.00
CA PRO A 154 6.25 23.13 16.37
C PRO A 154 4.99 22.96 17.22
N GLN A 155 3.82 23.07 16.60
CA GLN A 155 2.53 22.90 17.25
C GLN A 155 1.77 21.73 16.60
N LEU A 156 1.28 20.81 17.42
CA LEU A 156 0.44 19.68 17.02
C LEU A 156 -0.96 19.82 17.60
N PHE A 157 -1.93 19.38 16.83
CA PHE A 157 -3.33 19.31 17.25
C PHE A 157 -3.71 17.84 17.34
N GLN A 158 -4.23 17.42 18.48
CA GLN A 158 -4.57 16.02 18.75
C GLN A 158 -6.08 15.86 18.88
N THR A 159 -6.68 15.06 18.01
CA THR A 159 -8.08 14.66 18.13
C THR A 159 -8.30 13.76 19.35
N THR A 160 -9.54 13.65 19.81
CA THR A 160 -9.90 12.78 20.95
C THR A 160 -9.57 11.29 20.70
N ASP A 161 -9.54 10.88 19.44
CA ASP A 161 -9.15 9.53 19.03
C ASP A 161 -7.63 9.32 18.94
N GLY A 162 -6.85 10.34 19.29
CA GLY A 162 -5.40 10.28 19.37
C GLY A 162 -4.65 10.61 18.08
N VAL A 163 -5.34 10.92 16.99
CA VAL A 163 -4.70 11.36 15.74
C VAL A 163 -4.09 12.74 15.92
N LYS A 164 -2.85 12.91 15.49
CA LYS A 164 -2.14 14.19 15.55
C LYS A 164 -1.94 14.76 14.16
N PHE A 165 -2.23 16.04 14.02
CA PHE A 165 -1.90 16.77 12.79
C PHE A 165 -1.12 18.05 13.08
N GLY A 166 -0.36 18.48 12.10
CA GLY A 166 0.38 19.75 12.14
C GLY A 166 0.10 20.56 10.88
N VAL A 167 0.43 21.86 10.93
CA VAL A 167 0.20 22.80 9.83
C VAL A 167 1.51 23.45 9.43
N GLU A 168 1.72 23.58 8.13
CA GLU A 168 2.76 24.43 7.54
C GLU A 168 2.17 25.25 6.40
N ILE A 169 2.87 26.28 5.92
CA ILE A 169 2.29 27.25 4.99
C ILE A 169 3.18 27.36 3.74
N CYS A 170 2.64 26.97 2.59
CA CYS A 170 3.15 27.17 1.24
C CYS A 170 4.66 26.90 1.09
N GLU A 171 5.49 27.94 1.09
CA GLU A 171 6.95 27.91 0.91
C GLU A 171 7.64 26.97 1.91
N ASP A 172 7.03 26.74 3.06
CA ASP A 172 7.58 25.86 4.08
C ASP A 172 7.94 24.47 3.53
N VAL A 173 7.11 23.89 2.63
CA VAL A 173 7.40 22.57 2.03
C VAL A 173 8.53 22.59 1.01
N TRP A 174 8.84 23.75 0.43
CA TRP A 174 9.92 23.90 -0.56
C TRP A 174 11.29 24.05 0.10
N ALA A 175 11.32 24.37 1.39
CA ALA A 175 12.56 24.52 2.14
C ALA A 175 13.33 23.19 2.23
N PRO A 176 14.68 23.21 2.27
CA PRO A 176 15.49 22.00 2.46
C PRO A 176 15.16 21.24 3.74
N ILE A 177 14.76 21.94 4.80
CA ILE A 177 14.29 21.39 6.07
C ILE A 177 12.90 21.98 6.35
N PRO A 178 11.83 21.40 5.80
CA PRO A 178 10.48 21.91 5.99
C PRO A 178 9.99 21.66 7.43
N PRO A 179 9.10 22.54 7.97
CA PRO A 179 8.48 22.33 9.28
C PRO A 179 7.80 20.97 9.43
N SER A 180 7.22 20.43 8.35
CA SER A 180 6.63 19.08 8.34
C SER A 180 7.57 17.96 8.78
N ASN A 181 8.90 18.11 8.60
CA ASN A 181 9.85 17.16 9.16
C ASN A 181 9.81 17.18 10.70
N LEU A 182 9.84 18.37 11.30
CA LEU A 182 9.79 18.52 12.76
C LEU A 182 8.45 18.09 13.33
N LEU A 183 7.36 18.44 12.66
CA LEU A 183 6.00 18.06 13.05
C LEU A 183 5.84 16.53 13.07
N THR A 184 6.28 15.85 12.02
CA THR A 184 6.15 14.38 11.92
C THR A 184 7.10 13.65 12.86
N MET A 185 8.31 14.14 13.07
CA MET A 185 9.23 13.61 14.09
C MET A 185 8.64 13.78 15.50
N ALA A 186 7.92 14.88 15.77
CA ALA A 186 7.21 15.09 17.03
C ALA A 186 5.88 14.29 17.13
N GLY A 187 5.49 13.56 16.09
CA GLY A 187 4.39 12.60 16.09
C GLY A 187 3.16 13.02 15.28
N ALA A 188 3.23 14.02 14.39
CA ALA A 188 2.12 14.30 13.46
C ALA A 188 1.86 13.12 12.53
N ASP A 189 0.63 12.67 12.42
CA ASP A 189 0.18 11.64 11.48
C ASP A 189 -0.19 12.27 10.13
N ILE A 190 -0.69 13.51 10.18
CA ILE A 190 -1.17 14.26 9.03
C ILE A 190 -0.53 15.65 9.06
N VAL A 191 -0.08 16.13 7.92
CA VAL A 191 0.38 17.50 7.69
C VAL A 191 -0.59 18.20 6.76
N LEU A 192 -0.98 19.43 7.12
CA LEU A 192 -1.82 20.29 6.31
C LEU A 192 -0.97 21.46 5.80
N ASN A 193 -1.02 21.74 4.52
CA ASN A 193 -0.32 22.86 3.90
C ASN A 193 -1.32 23.83 3.28
N CYS A 194 -1.47 25.00 3.90
CA CYS A 194 -2.21 26.13 3.36
C CYS A 194 -1.32 26.84 2.36
N SER A 195 -1.66 26.84 1.08
CA SER A 195 -0.76 27.28 0.01
C SER A 195 -1.34 28.39 -0.88
N ALA A 196 -0.45 29.14 -1.51
CA ALA A 196 -0.72 30.08 -2.58
C ALA A 196 0.44 29.99 -3.58
N SER A 197 0.44 28.96 -4.40
CA SER A 197 1.48 28.71 -5.39
C SER A 197 0.98 29.03 -6.79
N ASP A 198 1.67 29.92 -7.47
CA ASP A 198 1.41 30.27 -8.87
C ASP A 198 1.72 29.10 -9.81
N GLU A 199 1.25 29.22 -11.04
CA GLU A 199 1.43 28.19 -12.07
C GLU A 199 2.49 28.60 -13.11
N LEU A 200 3.48 27.72 -13.26
CA LEU A 200 4.49 27.77 -14.30
C LEU A 200 4.52 26.45 -15.06
N ILE A 201 4.97 26.47 -16.31
CA ILE A 201 5.12 25.25 -17.13
C ILE A 201 6.06 24.27 -16.41
N GLY A 202 5.55 23.05 -16.15
CA GLY A 202 6.29 21.97 -15.48
C GLY A 202 6.28 22.01 -13.95
N LYS A 203 5.90 23.13 -13.32
CA LYS A 203 5.89 23.29 -11.86
C LYS A 203 4.94 22.30 -11.16
N HIS A 204 3.78 22.03 -11.75
CA HIS A 204 2.81 21.10 -11.17
C HIS A 204 3.39 19.69 -10.98
N GLN A 205 4.10 19.16 -11.99
CA GLN A 205 4.69 17.83 -11.87
C GLN A 205 5.80 17.78 -10.80
N TYR A 206 6.59 18.84 -10.71
CA TYR A 206 7.59 18.98 -9.65
C TYR A 206 6.91 19.04 -8.28
N LEU A 207 5.88 19.87 -8.10
CA LEU A 207 5.11 19.99 -6.87
C LEU A 207 4.52 18.63 -6.44
N ARG A 208 3.87 17.93 -7.38
CA ARG A 208 3.31 16.59 -7.12
C ARG A 208 4.36 15.61 -6.64
N SER A 209 5.54 15.62 -7.26
CA SER A 209 6.67 14.78 -6.84
C SER A 209 7.21 15.18 -5.46
N LEU A 210 7.31 16.47 -5.19
CA LEU A 210 7.75 17.01 -3.90
C LEU A 210 6.81 16.58 -2.77
N LEU A 211 5.50 16.75 -2.94
CA LEU A 211 4.50 16.38 -1.94
C LEU A 211 4.46 14.86 -1.71
N ALA A 212 4.55 14.06 -2.79
CA ALA A 212 4.62 12.61 -2.70
C ALA A 212 5.87 12.17 -1.90
N GLN A 213 7.05 12.75 -2.20
CA GLN A 213 8.30 12.47 -1.48
C GLN A 213 8.22 12.93 -0.03
N GLN A 214 7.64 14.09 0.26
CA GLN A 214 7.49 14.58 1.62
C GLN A 214 6.59 13.67 2.45
N SER A 215 5.43 13.27 1.92
CA SER A 215 4.52 12.31 2.54
C SER A 215 5.18 10.94 2.79
N ALA A 216 5.93 10.42 1.80
CA ALA A 216 6.62 9.13 1.90
C ALA A 216 7.76 9.16 2.93
N ARG A 217 8.64 10.17 2.86
CA ARG A 217 9.80 10.30 3.75
C ARG A 217 9.40 10.45 5.20
N THR A 218 8.29 11.14 5.46
CA THR A 218 7.76 11.39 6.81
C THR A 218 6.74 10.35 7.28
N LEU A 219 6.42 9.36 6.43
CA LEU A 219 5.40 8.32 6.70
C LEU A 219 4.11 8.95 7.22
N SER A 220 3.57 9.93 6.50
CA SER A 220 2.43 10.73 6.92
C SER A 220 1.37 10.88 5.83
N GLY A 221 0.16 11.25 6.25
CA GLY A 221 -0.81 11.90 5.38
C GLY A 221 -0.36 13.32 5.07
N TYR A 222 -0.59 13.82 3.85
CA TYR A 222 -0.28 15.18 3.48
C TYR A 222 -1.42 15.80 2.67
N VAL A 223 -1.97 16.90 3.18
CA VAL A 223 -3.09 17.64 2.57
C VAL A 223 -2.58 18.98 2.09
N TYR A 224 -2.70 19.24 0.82
CA TYR A 224 -2.26 20.48 0.18
C TYR A 224 -3.44 21.21 -0.46
N ALA A 225 -3.70 22.44 -0.05
CA ALA A 225 -4.77 23.28 -0.57
C ALA A 225 -4.18 24.63 -1.02
N SER A 226 -4.18 24.89 -2.33
CA SER A 226 -3.65 26.12 -2.90
C SER A 226 -4.76 27.00 -3.46
N CYS A 227 -4.57 28.31 -3.39
CA CYS A 227 -5.51 29.27 -3.96
C CYS A 227 -5.65 29.08 -5.48
N GLY A 228 -6.80 29.49 -6.00
CA GLY A 228 -7.18 29.28 -7.40
C GLY A 228 -7.80 30.51 -8.02
N PHE A 229 -8.84 30.28 -8.82
CA PHE A 229 -9.55 31.34 -9.52
C PHE A 229 -10.10 32.41 -8.57
N GLY A 230 -9.83 33.68 -8.90
CA GLY A 230 -10.26 34.84 -8.11
C GLY A 230 -9.10 35.62 -7.50
N GLU A 231 -7.90 35.03 -7.40
CA GLU A 231 -6.69 35.78 -7.10
C GLU A 231 -6.31 36.72 -8.27
N SER A 232 -5.52 37.76 -7.98
CA SER A 232 -5.08 38.71 -9.01
C SER A 232 -4.23 38.01 -10.07
N THR A 233 -4.48 38.37 -11.34
CA THR A 233 -3.73 37.88 -12.48
C THR A 233 -2.80 38.97 -13.07
N GLN A 234 -2.36 39.89 -12.21
CA GLN A 234 -1.50 41.00 -12.64
C GLN A 234 -0.21 40.50 -13.31
N ASP A 235 0.46 39.55 -12.69
CA ASP A 235 1.74 39.00 -13.19
C ASP A 235 1.73 37.46 -13.26
N VAL A 236 0.93 36.77 -12.45
CA VAL A 236 0.90 35.31 -12.30
C VAL A 236 -0.53 34.78 -12.27
N VAL A 237 -0.70 33.47 -12.41
CA VAL A 237 -1.99 32.79 -12.35
C VAL A 237 -1.92 31.67 -11.31
N TYR A 238 -3.00 31.46 -10.57
CA TYR A 238 -3.12 30.43 -9.56
C TYR A 238 -4.05 29.32 -10.03
N GLY A 239 -3.58 28.07 -9.97
CA GLY A 239 -4.25 26.93 -10.57
C GLY A 239 -5.27 26.22 -9.66
N GLY A 240 -5.28 26.49 -8.36
CA GLY A 240 -6.18 25.82 -7.43
C GLY A 240 -5.80 24.36 -7.17
N ASN A 241 -4.51 24.06 -7.00
CA ASN A 241 -4.07 22.71 -6.67
C ASN A 241 -4.63 22.25 -5.32
N ALA A 242 -5.37 21.14 -5.33
CA ALA A 242 -5.88 20.45 -4.14
C ALA A 242 -5.45 18.99 -4.23
N MET A 243 -4.55 18.56 -3.37
CA MET A 243 -3.97 17.22 -3.41
C MET A 243 -3.90 16.60 -2.02
N ILE A 244 -4.17 15.29 -1.94
CA ILE A 244 -4.08 14.52 -0.69
C ILE A 244 -3.23 13.29 -0.93
N PHE A 245 -2.18 13.14 -0.14
CA PHE A 245 -1.25 12.01 -0.19
C PHE A 245 -1.27 11.20 1.11
N GLU A 246 -0.91 9.93 1.01
CA GLU A 246 -0.65 9.03 2.14
C GLU A 246 0.59 8.20 1.82
N ASN A 247 1.65 8.36 2.60
CA ASN A 247 2.91 7.62 2.42
C ASN A 247 3.35 7.56 0.95
N GLY A 248 3.35 8.72 0.28
CA GLY A 248 3.76 8.89 -1.12
C GLY A 248 2.70 8.58 -2.18
N LYS A 249 1.59 7.94 -1.80
CA LYS A 249 0.50 7.64 -2.74
C LYS A 249 -0.48 8.79 -2.82
N LEU A 250 -0.76 9.27 -4.02
CA LEU A 250 -1.83 10.23 -4.26
C LEU A 250 -3.20 9.54 -4.03
N LEU A 251 -4.02 10.12 -3.16
CA LEU A 251 -5.37 9.63 -2.84
C LEU A 251 -6.45 10.42 -3.56
N ALA A 252 -6.28 11.74 -3.65
CA ALA A 252 -7.22 12.63 -4.34
C ALA A 252 -6.47 13.82 -4.93
N GLU A 253 -6.95 14.30 -6.07
CA GLU A 253 -6.44 15.48 -6.78
C GLU A 253 -7.60 16.22 -7.42
N GLY A 254 -7.63 17.56 -7.25
CA GLY A 254 -8.63 18.44 -7.86
C GLY A 254 -8.28 18.86 -9.27
N ASP A 255 -9.28 19.39 -9.98
CA ASP A 255 -9.10 19.97 -11.31
C ASP A 255 -8.36 21.30 -11.21
N ARG A 256 -7.23 21.42 -11.89
CA ARG A 256 -6.49 22.67 -12.01
C ARG A 256 -7.21 23.64 -12.94
N PHE A 257 -7.06 24.92 -12.66
CA PHE A 257 -7.67 26.01 -13.44
C PHE A 257 -9.20 25.94 -13.48
N SER A 258 -9.82 25.32 -12.48
CA SER A 258 -11.27 25.35 -12.31
C SER A 258 -11.73 26.75 -11.94
N PHE A 259 -12.81 27.21 -12.57
CA PHE A 259 -13.49 28.47 -12.22
C PHE A 259 -14.57 28.28 -11.15
N GLN A 260 -14.73 27.05 -10.68
CA GLN A 260 -15.68 26.69 -9.64
C GLN A 260 -14.95 26.32 -8.36
N PRO A 261 -15.52 26.59 -7.17
CA PRO A 261 -14.98 26.09 -5.91
C PRO A 261 -14.87 24.57 -5.91
N GLN A 262 -13.89 24.02 -5.21
CA GLN A 262 -13.65 22.59 -5.13
C GLN A 262 -13.44 22.14 -3.69
N LEU A 263 -13.86 20.92 -3.40
CA LEU A 263 -13.58 20.21 -2.16
C LEU A 263 -13.11 18.80 -2.51
N GLN A 264 -11.82 18.55 -2.39
CA GLN A 264 -11.26 17.21 -2.59
C GLN A 264 -11.17 16.50 -1.25
N THR A 265 -11.72 15.29 -1.18
CA THR A 265 -11.77 14.52 0.07
C THR A 265 -11.08 13.18 -0.08
N ALA A 266 -10.42 12.72 0.99
CA ALA A 266 -9.86 11.37 1.08
C ALA A 266 -9.88 10.86 2.51
N GLN A 267 -9.86 9.53 2.66
CA GLN A 267 -9.66 8.85 3.93
C GLN A 267 -8.20 8.41 4.06
N ILE A 268 -7.48 8.95 5.05
CA ILE A 268 -6.11 8.58 5.38
C ILE A 268 -6.14 7.44 6.40
N ASP A 269 -5.41 6.37 6.13
CA ASP A 269 -5.28 5.22 7.03
C ASP A 269 -4.13 5.44 8.02
N VAL A 270 -4.44 6.04 9.16
CA VAL A 270 -3.47 6.37 10.21
C VAL A 270 -2.92 5.09 10.88
N GLU A 271 -3.72 4.04 11.02
CA GLU A 271 -3.24 2.77 11.56
C GLU A 271 -2.16 2.15 10.68
N ARG A 272 -2.32 2.23 9.36
CA ARG A 272 -1.29 1.84 8.40
C ARG A 272 0.00 2.66 8.60
N LEU A 273 -0.12 3.99 8.74
CA LEU A 273 1.03 4.86 8.96
C LEU A 273 1.75 4.51 10.27
N HIS A 274 1.02 4.22 11.34
CA HIS A 274 1.58 3.79 12.61
C HIS A 274 2.35 2.47 12.49
N THR A 275 1.81 1.48 11.79
CA THR A 275 2.50 0.20 11.55
C THR A 275 3.80 0.39 10.77
N GLU A 276 3.79 1.21 9.72
CA GLU A 276 4.99 1.53 8.94
C GLU A 276 6.06 2.22 9.81
N ARG A 277 5.66 3.16 10.67
CA ARG A 277 6.58 3.83 11.60
C ARG A 277 7.15 2.90 12.65
N GLN A 278 6.33 2.02 13.24
CA GLN A 278 6.76 1.06 14.27
C GLN A 278 7.81 0.07 13.76
N THR A 279 7.76 -0.29 12.50
CA THR A 279 8.71 -1.22 11.87
C THR A 279 9.95 -0.53 11.30
N ASN A 280 9.91 0.79 11.12
CA ASN A 280 11.00 1.58 10.55
C ASN A 280 11.92 2.13 11.64
N THR A 281 12.98 1.39 11.98
CA THR A 281 13.95 1.80 13.02
C THR A 281 14.65 3.12 12.70
N THR A 282 14.85 3.45 11.43
CA THR A 282 15.42 4.74 11.00
C THR A 282 14.51 5.90 11.36
N PHE A 283 13.20 5.74 11.12
CA PHE A 283 12.19 6.73 11.50
C PHE A 283 12.15 6.91 13.02
N ILE A 284 12.10 5.79 13.79
CA ILE A 284 12.12 5.82 15.26
C ILE A 284 13.37 6.54 15.79
N ASN A 285 14.53 6.30 15.19
CA ASN A 285 15.77 6.95 15.58
C ASN A 285 15.76 8.46 15.28
N ALA A 286 15.14 8.88 14.18
CA ALA A 286 15.01 10.28 13.81
C ALA A 286 14.06 11.06 14.75
N GLN A 287 13.15 10.41 15.43
CA GLN A 287 12.25 11.04 16.41
C GLN A 287 12.94 11.43 17.73
N ARG A 288 14.17 10.99 17.96
CA ARG A 288 14.89 11.27 19.22
C ARG A 288 15.08 12.78 19.43
N GLY A 289 14.58 13.27 20.55
CA GLY A 289 14.67 14.71 20.92
C GLY A 289 13.67 15.61 20.20
N ALA A 290 12.84 15.08 19.30
CA ALA A 290 11.77 15.86 18.70
C ALA A 290 10.66 16.13 19.72
N HIS A 291 10.20 17.39 19.78
CA HIS A 291 9.12 17.82 20.66
C HIS A 291 8.26 18.86 19.96
N ALA A 292 7.02 18.96 20.38
CA ALA A 292 6.06 19.95 19.93
C ALA A 292 5.10 20.30 21.06
N GLN A 293 4.51 21.48 21.00
CA GLN A 293 3.37 21.80 21.84
C GLN A 293 2.15 21.05 21.30
N VAL A 294 1.46 20.29 22.17
CA VAL A 294 0.25 19.56 21.78
C VAL A 294 -0.99 20.29 22.31
N VAL A 295 -1.91 20.60 21.40
CA VAL A 295 -3.22 21.16 21.69
C VAL A 295 -4.27 20.08 21.47
N VAL A 296 -5.08 19.79 22.50
CA VAL A 296 -6.14 18.79 22.39
C VAL A 296 -7.37 19.43 21.75
N CYS A 297 -7.87 18.79 20.70
CA CYS A 297 -9.09 19.20 20.00
C CYS A 297 -10.34 18.88 20.85
N LYS A 298 -11.46 19.53 20.51
CA LYS A 298 -12.73 19.25 21.16
C LYS A 298 -13.25 17.87 20.78
N PRO A 299 -14.01 17.19 21.65
CA PRO A 299 -14.73 15.98 21.28
C PRO A 299 -15.70 16.25 20.12
N VAL A 300 -15.82 15.28 19.23
CA VAL A 300 -16.83 15.28 18.18
C VAL A 300 -18.18 14.97 18.80
N GLY A 301 -19.18 15.82 18.54
CA GLY A 301 -20.51 15.72 19.17
C GLY A 301 -21.40 14.64 18.56
N ASN A 302 -21.22 14.32 17.29
CA ASN A 302 -22.05 13.38 16.54
C ASN A 302 -21.29 12.14 16.13
N GLU A 303 -21.70 10.98 16.63
CA GLU A 303 -21.22 9.68 16.13
C GLU A 303 -21.97 9.32 14.85
N HIS A 304 -21.31 9.48 13.71
CA HIS A 304 -21.83 9.00 12.44
C HIS A 304 -21.38 7.55 12.18
N PRO A 305 -22.22 6.72 11.52
CA PRO A 305 -21.79 5.40 11.09
C PRO A 305 -20.65 5.54 10.10
N PHE A 306 -19.58 4.77 10.34
CA PHE A 306 -18.42 4.76 9.43
C PHE A 306 -18.81 4.26 8.05
N GLN A 307 -18.45 5.00 7.02
CA GLN A 307 -18.55 4.59 5.63
C GLN A 307 -17.18 4.69 4.96
N LEU A 308 -16.69 3.58 4.42
CA LEU A 308 -15.47 3.60 3.61
C LEU A 308 -15.80 4.23 2.25
N THR A 309 -15.13 5.33 1.93
CA THR A 309 -15.25 6.02 0.63
C THR A 309 -14.01 5.86 -0.23
N ARG A 310 -12.96 5.27 0.34
CA ARG A 310 -11.69 5.02 -0.30
C ARG A 310 -11.78 3.77 -1.18
N PRO A 311 -11.30 3.80 -2.45
CA PRO A 311 -11.21 2.60 -3.27
C PRO A 311 -10.20 1.61 -2.67
N VAL A 312 -10.56 0.33 -2.62
CA VAL A 312 -9.70 -0.76 -2.16
C VAL A 312 -9.35 -1.63 -3.35
N ASP A 313 -8.06 -1.85 -3.57
CA ASP A 313 -7.57 -2.72 -4.63
C ASP A 313 -7.79 -4.18 -4.24
N ALA A 314 -8.50 -4.93 -5.07
CA ALA A 314 -8.76 -6.36 -4.86
C ALA A 314 -7.50 -7.22 -5.00
N HIS A 315 -6.53 -6.77 -5.79
CA HIS A 315 -5.32 -7.52 -6.10
C HIS A 315 -4.05 -6.72 -5.72
N PRO A 316 -3.78 -6.52 -4.41
CA PRO A 316 -2.75 -5.60 -3.93
C PRO A 316 -1.30 -6.01 -4.28
N PHE A 317 -1.09 -7.24 -4.75
CA PHE A 317 0.20 -7.72 -5.25
C PHE A 317 0.42 -7.46 -6.73
N ILE A 318 -0.65 -7.19 -7.49
CA ILE A 318 -0.56 -6.91 -8.92
C ILE A 318 -0.19 -5.44 -9.12
N PRO A 319 0.84 -5.11 -9.90
CA PRO A 319 1.22 -3.74 -10.16
C PRO A 319 0.12 -2.97 -10.91
N ASN A 320 -0.31 -1.83 -10.36
CA ASN A 320 -1.36 -0.96 -10.93
C ASN A 320 -0.81 0.30 -11.61
N ASN A 321 0.46 0.31 -12.01
CA ASN A 321 1.12 1.49 -12.57
C ASN A 321 1.11 1.47 -14.10
N HIS A 322 1.33 2.63 -14.69
CA HIS A 322 1.43 2.81 -16.14
C HIS A 322 2.64 2.07 -16.77
N ASN A 323 3.53 1.49 -15.97
CA ASN A 323 4.76 0.82 -16.42
C ASN A 323 4.77 -0.67 -16.08
N MET A 324 3.69 -1.35 -16.42
CA MET A 324 3.41 -2.75 -16.13
C MET A 324 4.50 -3.70 -16.63
N ALA A 325 4.98 -3.46 -17.84
CA ALA A 325 6.03 -4.27 -18.47
C ALA A 325 7.37 -4.17 -17.71
N GLU A 326 7.75 -2.96 -17.29
CA GLU A 326 8.97 -2.74 -16.50
C GLU A 326 8.92 -3.46 -15.16
N THR A 327 7.78 -3.39 -14.47
CA THR A 327 7.59 -4.07 -13.17
C THR A 327 7.64 -5.60 -13.33
N CYS A 328 7.01 -6.17 -14.36
CA CYS A 328 7.10 -7.60 -14.63
C CYS A 328 8.54 -8.02 -14.94
N GLU A 329 9.27 -7.25 -15.74
CA GLU A 329 10.69 -7.51 -16.02
C GLU A 329 11.56 -7.40 -14.76
N GLU A 330 11.28 -6.45 -13.88
CA GLU A 330 11.97 -6.31 -12.58
C GLU A 330 11.76 -7.56 -11.71
N ILE A 331 10.51 -8.04 -11.57
CA ILE A 331 10.18 -9.26 -10.83
C ILE A 331 10.97 -10.45 -11.40
N LEU A 332 10.89 -10.69 -12.70
CA LEU A 332 11.57 -11.79 -13.37
C LEU A 332 13.09 -11.68 -13.27
N ASN A 333 13.64 -10.46 -13.29
CA ASN A 333 15.07 -10.24 -13.11
C ASN A 333 15.53 -10.52 -11.67
N ILE A 334 14.74 -10.21 -10.65
CA ILE A 334 15.03 -10.55 -9.25
C ILE A 334 15.11 -12.09 -9.10
N GLN A 335 14.10 -12.82 -9.61
CA GLN A 335 14.10 -14.29 -9.58
C GLN A 335 15.29 -14.88 -10.32
N THR A 336 15.55 -14.40 -11.53
CA THR A 336 16.67 -14.83 -12.39
C THR A 336 18.03 -14.58 -11.73
N ALA A 337 18.24 -13.39 -11.16
CA ALA A 337 19.50 -13.06 -10.48
C ALA A 337 19.75 -13.92 -9.23
N GLY A 338 18.68 -14.23 -8.48
CA GLY A 338 18.75 -15.11 -7.32
C GLY A 338 19.23 -16.53 -7.70
N LEU A 339 18.59 -17.14 -8.70
CA LEU A 339 18.98 -18.46 -9.20
C LEU A 339 20.36 -18.46 -9.84
N ALA A 340 20.69 -17.46 -10.66
CA ALA A 340 21.98 -17.31 -11.31
C ALA A 340 23.13 -17.29 -10.28
N LYS A 341 22.97 -16.53 -9.19
CA LYS A 341 23.99 -16.49 -8.13
C LYS A 341 24.20 -17.84 -7.46
N ARG A 342 23.14 -18.63 -7.27
CA ARG A 342 23.25 -19.99 -6.71
C ARG A 342 24.02 -20.91 -7.64
N LEU A 343 23.68 -20.93 -8.93
CA LEU A 343 24.35 -21.76 -9.94
C LEU A 343 25.84 -21.43 -10.05
N ILE A 344 26.19 -20.15 -10.11
CA ILE A 344 27.59 -19.69 -10.15
C ILE A 344 28.32 -20.09 -8.87
N HIS A 345 27.73 -19.87 -7.70
CA HIS A 345 28.36 -20.16 -6.40
C HIS A 345 28.66 -21.65 -6.21
N THR A 346 27.73 -22.51 -6.61
CA THR A 346 27.88 -23.98 -6.50
C THR A 346 28.62 -24.58 -7.67
N ASN A 347 28.99 -23.78 -8.67
CA ASN A 347 29.59 -24.25 -9.95
C ASN A 347 28.70 -25.31 -10.63
N CYS A 348 27.37 -25.21 -10.49
CA CYS A 348 26.40 -26.07 -11.12
C CYS A 348 26.00 -25.53 -12.49
N GLN A 349 26.00 -26.39 -13.51
CA GLN A 349 25.49 -26.11 -14.85
C GLN A 349 24.20 -26.89 -15.16
N HIS A 350 23.63 -27.53 -14.17
CA HIS A 350 22.39 -28.30 -14.27
C HIS A 350 21.41 -27.94 -13.18
N VAL A 351 20.12 -27.96 -13.51
CA VAL A 351 19.01 -27.89 -12.56
C VAL A 351 18.04 -29.03 -12.84
N VAL A 352 17.42 -29.52 -11.77
CA VAL A 352 16.32 -30.49 -11.81
C VAL A 352 15.08 -29.81 -11.35
N ILE A 353 14.00 -29.94 -12.09
CA ILE A 353 12.71 -29.32 -11.76
C ILE A 353 11.54 -30.25 -12.11
N GLY A 354 10.62 -30.42 -11.18
CA GLY A 354 9.36 -31.13 -11.41
C GLY A 354 8.38 -30.27 -12.20
N ILE A 355 7.87 -30.77 -13.32
CA ILE A 355 6.93 -30.05 -14.19
C ILE A 355 5.59 -30.78 -14.14
N SER A 356 4.62 -30.19 -13.45
CA SER A 356 3.24 -30.70 -13.38
C SER A 356 2.37 -30.23 -14.55
N GLY A 357 2.77 -29.16 -15.25
CA GLY A 357 1.95 -28.45 -16.23
C GLY A 357 1.03 -27.40 -15.64
N GLY A 358 1.12 -27.14 -14.32
CA GLY A 358 0.41 -26.07 -13.63
C GLY A 358 1.21 -24.76 -13.60
N LEU A 359 0.58 -23.71 -13.05
CA LEU A 359 1.10 -22.33 -13.02
C LEU A 359 2.50 -22.23 -12.38
N ASP A 360 2.71 -22.83 -11.22
CA ASP A 360 3.91 -22.65 -10.42
C ASP A 360 5.14 -23.28 -11.06
N SER A 361 4.99 -24.54 -11.54
CA SER A 361 6.05 -25.23 -12.25
C SER A 361 6.38 -24.56 -13.58
N THR A 362 5.38 -23.99 -14.25
CA THR A 362 5.55 -23.22 -15.49
C THR A 362 6.37 -21.95 -15.26
N LEU A 363 6.01 -21.12 -14.25
CA LEU A 363 6.79 -19.91 -13.96
C LEU A 363 8.21 -20.26 -13.52
N ALA A 364 8.39 -21.26 -12.66
CA ALA A 364 9.71 -21.70 -12.22
C ALA A 364 10.58 -22.18 -13.39
N LEU A 365 10.00 -22.92 -14.35
CA LEU A 365 10.69 -23.33 -15.56
C LEU A 365 11.11 -22.15 -16.43
N LEU A 366 10.23 -21.16 -16.62
CA LEU A 366 10.54 -19.95 -17.39
C LEU A 366 11.67 -19.14 -16.74
N VAL A 367 11.70 -19.07 -15.40
CA VAL A 367 12.81 -18.46 -14.65
C VAL A 367 14.12 -19.24 -14.86
N CYS A 368 14.08 -20.58 -14.87
CA CYS A 368 15.26 -21.40 -15.20
C CYS A 368 15.77 -21.10 -16.61
N VAL A 369 14.90 -21.06 -17.60
CA VAL A 369 15.27 -20.77 -19.01
C VAL A 369 15.89 -19.37 -19.10
N ARG A 370 15.28 -18.34 -18.54
CA ARG A 370 15.84 -16.99 -18.53
C ARG A 370 17.20 -16.92 -17.83
N THR A 371 17.37 -17.71 -16.75
CA THR A 371 18.62 -17.77 -16.01
C THR A 371 19.73 -18.40 -16.85
N PHE A 372 19.45 -19.51 -17.51
CA PHE A 372 20.43 -20.22 -18.38
C PHE A 372 20.81 -19.37 -19.58
N ASP A 373 19.83 -18.74 -20.24
CA ASP A 373 20.10 -17.85 -21.38
C ASP A 373 20.99 -16.67 -20.95
N LYS A 374 20.71 -16.06 -19.80
CA LYS A 374 21.46 -14.91 -19.26
C LYS A 374 22.89 -15.28 -18.85
N LEU A 375 23.11 -16.53 -18.39
CA LEU A 375 24.42 -17.06 -18.05
C LEU A 375 25.19 -17.63 -19.28
N GLY A 376 24.53 -17.73 -20.43
CA GLY A 376 25.09 -18.40 -21.60
C GLY A 376 25.23 -19.93 -21.42
N TYR A 377 24.44 -20.52 -20.51
CA TYR A 377 24.44 -21.96 -20.30
C TYR A 377 23.55 -22.65 -21.32
N ASN A 378 23.88 -23.91 -21.63
CA ASN A 378 23.04 -24.70 -22.51
C ASN A 378 21.73 -25.09 -21.83
N ARG A 379 20.59 -24.75 -22.45
CA ARG A 379 19.27 -25.12 -21.93
C ARG A 379 19.08 -26.61 -21.69
N LYS A 380 19.87 -27.48 -22.32
CA LYS A 380 19.92 -28.93 -22.05
C LYS A 380 20.38 -29.26 -20.61
N GLY A 381 21.00 -28.31 -19.92
CA GLY A 381 21.28 -28.41 -18.49
C GLY A 381 20.05 -28.25 -17.59
N ILE A 382 18.92 -27.79 -18.11
CA ILE A 382 17.63 -27.78 -17.41
C ILE A 382 16.99 -29.15 -17.67
N VAL A 383 16.81 -29.93 -16.60
CA VAL A 383 16.19 -31.27 -16.65
C VAL A 383 14.78 -31.15 -16.05
N GLY A 384 13.79 -31.01 -16.91
CA GLY A 384 12.37 -31.02 -16.52
C GLY A 384 11.85 -32.45 -16.41
N ILE A 385 11.16 -32.76 -15.32
CA ILE A 385 10.71 -34.13 -15.04
C ILE A 385 9.20 -34.12 -14.82
N THR A 386 8.48 -34.87 -15.66
CA THR A 386 7.09 -35.24 -15.40
C THR A 386 7.06 -36.51 -14.57
N MET A 387 6.24 -36.53 -13.54
CA MET A 387 6.12 -37.68 -12.64
C MET A 387 4.65 -38.09 -12.47
N PRO A 388 4.06 -38.71 -13.50
CA PRO A 388 2.65 -39.09 -13.45
C PRO A 388 2.40 -40.06 -12.28
N GLY A 389 1.35 -39.72 -11.52
CA GLY A 389 0.82 -40.48 -10.40
C GLY A 389 -0.64 -40.88 -10.66
N PHE A 390 -1.41 -41.02 -9.59
CA PHE A 390 -2.80 -41.46 -9.69
C PHE A 390 -3.80 -40.35 -10.12
N GLY A 391 -3.43 -39.09 -9.98
CA GLY A 391 -4.26 -37.92 -10.25
C GLY A 391 -3.83 -37.06 -11.46
N THR A 392 -2.82 -37.46 -12.19
CA THR A 392 -2.32 -36.70 -13.34
C THR A 392 -3.33 -36.76 -14.50
N THR A 393 -3.69 -35.60 -15.07
CA THR A 393 -4.61 -35.51 -16.22
C THR A 393 -3.84 -35.40 -17.54
N ASP A 394 -4.46 -35.82 -18.65
CA ASP A 394 -3.85 -35.73 -19.98
C ASP A 394 -3.52 -34.27 -20.34
N ARG A 395 -4.40 -33.32 -20.02
CA ARG A 395 -4.23 -31.89 -20.32
C ARG A 395 -2.97 -31.30 -19.67
N THR A 396 -2.77 -31.53 -18.37
CA THR A 396 -1.60 -31.01 -17.65
C THR A 396 -0.33 -31.69 -18.11
N HIS A 397 -0.39 -33.00 -18.39
CA HIS A 397 0.74 -33.76 -18.95
C HIS A 397 1.14 -33.23 -20.34
N ASP A 398 0.18 -32.98 -21.24
CA ASP A 398 0.42 -32.44 -22.56
C ASP A 398 1.00 -31.03 -22.51
N ASN A 399 0.49 -30.17 -21.64
CA ASN A 399 1.04 -28.84 -21.38
C ASN A 399 2.50 -28.90 -20.92
N ALA A 400 2.81 -29.76 -19.95
CA ALA A 400 4.16 -29.95 -19.44
C ALA A 400 5.12 -30.39 -20.55
N THR A 401 4.74 -31.42 -21.30
CA THR A 401 5.56 -32.01 -22.36
C THR A 401 5.78 -31.03 -23.52
N SER A 402 4.71 -30.38 -24.00
CA SER A 402 4.77 -29.39 -25.06
C SER A 402 5.65 -28.20 -24.69
N LEU A 403 5.51 -27.70 -23.47
CA LEU A 403 6.31 -26.57 -22.98
C LEU A 403 7.81 -26.92 -22.89
N MET A 404 8.16 -28.07 -22.30
CA MET A 404 9.55 -28.54 -22.20
C MET A 404 10.19 -28.73 -23.57
N GLN A 405 9.44 -29.32 -24.51
CA GLN A 405 9.90 -29.54 -25.87
C GLN A 405 10.15 -28.21 -26.60
N SER A 406 9.20 -27.30 -26.56
CA SER A 406 9.27 -26.01 -27.26
C SER A 406 10.36 -25.10 -26.68
N LEU A 407 10.69 -25.22 -25.40
CA LEU A 407 11.79 -24.49 -24.74
C LEU A 407 13.17 -25.11 -25.00
N GLY A 408 13.21 -26.31 -25.56
CA GLY A 408 14.45 -27.00 -25.93
C GLY A 408 15.27 -27.54 -24.75
N ILE A 409 14.65 -27.79 -23.60
CA ILE A 409 15.29 -28.34 -22.41
C ILE A 409 15.44 -29.88 -22.48
N SER A 410 16.13 -30.49 -21.53
CA SER A 410 16.11 -31.94 -21.33
C SER A 410 14.84 -32.35 -20.60
N GLN A 411 14.21 -33.43 -21.03
CA GLN A 411 12.96 -33.91 -20.41
C GLN A 411 13.06 -35.38 -20.04
N MET A 412 12.45 -35.73 -18.93
CA MET A 412 12.33 -37.10 -18.44
C MET A 412 10.91 -37.35 -17.97
N GLU A 413 10.43 -38.57 -18.10
CA GLU A 413 9.18 -39.03 -17.51
C GLU A 413 9.45 -40.21 -16.60
N ILE A 414 8.98 -40.12 -15.34
CA ILE A 414 9.17 -41.16 -14.33
C ILE A 414 7.83 -41.36 -13.59
N SER A 415 7.13 -42.46 -13.88
CA SER A 415 5.90 -42.79 -13.16
C SER A 415 6.21 -43.21 -11.73
N ILE A 416 5.49 -42.57 -10.77
CA ILE A 416 5.61 -42.88 -9.35
C ILE A 416 4.68 -43.99 -8.87
N SER A 417 3.75 -44.45 -9.73
CA SER A 417 2.64 -45.33 -9.32
C SER A 417 3.14 -46.65 -8.70
N LYS A 418 4.19 -47.27 -9.24
CA LYS A 418 4.73 -48.53 -8.69
C LYS A 418 5.37 -48.35 -7.32
N ALA A 419 6.19 -47.31 -7.17
CA ALA A 419 6.90 -47.02 -5.95
C ALA A 419 5.90 -46.68 -4.81
N VAL A 420 4.93 -45.81 -5.11
CA VAL A 420 3.88 -45.43 -4.12
C VAL A 420 2.99 -46.62 -3.77
N THR A 421 2.63 -47.48 -4.73
CA THR A 421 1.86 -48.71 -4.43
C THR A 421 2.64 -49.64 -3.51
N GLN A 422 3.94 -49.84 -3.78
CA GLN A 422 4.79 -50.64 -2.89
C GLN A 422 4.88 -50.02 -1.48
N HIS A 423 5.04 -48.69 -1.42
CA HIS A 423 5.09 -47.97 -0.16
C HIS A 423 3.77 -48.14 0.65
N PHE A 424 2.60 -48.10 0.01
CA PHE A 424 1.31 -48.35 0.67
C PHE A 424 1.27 -49.77 1.27
N LEU A 425 1.75 -50.77 0.54
CA LEU A 425 1.83 -52.13 1.05
C LEU A 425 2.77 -52.24 2.29
N ASP A 426 3.94 -51.59 2.20
CA ASP A 426 4.95 -51.63 3.27
C ASP A 426 4.43 -50.98 4.57
N ILE A 427 3.66 -49.91 4.51
CA ILE A 427 3.09 -49.23 5.67
C ILE A 427 1.69 -49.73 6.07
N GLY A 428 1.11 -50.67 5.31
CA GLY A 428 -0.24 -51.19 5.54
C GLY A 428 -1.36 -50.20 5.27
N HIS A 429 -1.15 -49.26 4.36
CA HIS A 429 -2.16 -48.28 3.96
C HIS A 429 -3.13 -48.86 2.91
N ASP A 430 -4.43 -48.62 3.09
CA ASP A 430 -5.45 -49.00 2.14
C ASP A 430 -5.51 -48.00 0.98
N ALA A 431 -5.03 -48.41 -0.18
CA ALA A 431 -4.96 -47.56 -1.39
C ALA A 431 -6.31 -47.04 -1.90
N THR A 432 -7.43 -47.57 -1.40
CA THR A 432 -8.78 -47.05 -1.74
C THR A 432 -9.17 -45.83 -0.89
N LYS A 433 -8.42 -45.55 0.19
CA LYS A 433 -8.62 -44.38 1.03
C LYS A 433 -7.78 -43.21 0.54
N HIS A 434 -8.42 -42.26 -0.10
CA HIS A 434 -7.78 -41.03 -0.62
C HIS A 434 -7.65 -39.97 0.48
N ASP A 435 -6.90 -40.29 1.55
CA ASP A 435 -6.64 -39.43 2.68
C ASP A 435 -5.25 -38.73 2.55
N ALA A 436 -4.87 -37.97 3.59
CA ALA A 436 -3.57 -37.28 3.63
C ALA A 436 -2.36 -38.22 3.46
N THR A 437 -2.46 -39.50 3.85
CA THR A 437 -1.42 -40.49 3.64
C THR A 437 -1.26 -40.81 2.17
N TYR A 438 -2.37 -41.00 1.47
CA TYR A 438 -2.42 -41.25 0.05
C TYR A 438 -1.82 -40.10 -0.77
N GLU A 439 -2.18 -38.87 -0.45
CA GLU A 439 -1.69 -37.66 -1.13
C GLU A 439 -0.20 -37.41 -0.82
N ASN A 440 0.16 -37.40 0.46
CA ASN A 440 1.52 -37.06 0.89
C ASN A 440 2.57 -38.06 0.46
N SER A 441 2.22 -39.35 0.33
CA SER A 441 3.14 -40.37 -0.14
C SER A 441 3.55 -40.11 -1.61
N GLN A 442 2.60 -39.69 -2.46
CA GLN A 442 2.90 -39.33 -3.84
C GLN A 442 3.81 -38.09 -3.93
N ALA A 443 3.52 -37.05 -3.14
CA ALA A 443 4.32 -35.82 -3.14
C ALA A 443 5.76 -36.08 -2.66
N ARG A 444 5.95 -36.93 -1.63
CA ARG A 444 7.27 -37.30 -1.12
C ARG A 444 8.06 -38.14 -2.11
N GLU A 445 7.42 -39.08 -2.78
CA GLU A 445 8.06 -39.87 -3.83
C GLU A 445 8.59 -38.99 -4.97
N ARG A 446 7.79 -38.03 -5.42
CA ARG A 446 8.26 -37.04 -6.42
C ARG A 446 9.48 -36.26 -5.93
N THR A 447 9.47 -35.80 -4.71
CA THR A 447 10.59 -35.05 -4.13
C THR A 447 11.84 -35.90 -3.99
N GLN A 448 11.71 -37.17 -3.56
CA GLN A 448 12.84 -38.11 -3.48
C GLN A 448 13.50 -38.31 -4.86
N ILE A 449 12.71 -38.54 -5.90
CA ILE A 449 13.20 -38.67 -7.27
C ILE A 449 13.99 -37.43 -7.73
N LEU A 450 13.43 -36.21 -7.46
CA LEU A 450 14.10 -34.97 -7.83
C LEU A 450 15.46 -34.81 -7.14
N MET A 451 15.52 -35.08 -5.83
CA MET A 451 16.73 -34.96 -5.01
C MET A 451 17.82 -35.98 -5.46
N ASP A 452 17.43 -37.24 -5.71
CA ASP A 452 18.34 -38.28 -6.12
C ASP A 452 18.87 -38.02 -7.56
N LEU A 453 18.04 -37.53 -8.46
CA LEU A 453 18.48 -37.13 -9.79
C LEU A 453 19.39 -35.90 -9.74
N ALA A 454 19.15 -34.95 -8.86
CA ALA A 454 20.04 -33.81 -8.65
C ALA A 454 21.43 -34.29 -8.19
N ASN A 455 21.50 -35.24 -7.27
CA ASN A 455 22.76 -35.85 -6.85
C ASN A 455 23.47 -36.55 -8.01
N LYS A 456 22.73 -37.34 -8.80
CA LYS A 456 23.27 -38.09 -9.96
C LYS A 456 23.83 -37.15 -11.04
N LEU A 457 23.19 -36.01 -11.27
CA LEU A 457 23.49 -35.05 -12.33
C LEU A 457 24.39 -33.90 -11.88
N ASN A 458 24.77 -33.84 -10.61
CA ASN A 458 25.43 -32.70 -10.00
C ASN A 458 24.65 -31.41 -10.28
N ALA A 459 23.37 -31.41 -9.92
CA ALA A 459 22.39 -30.35 -10.22
C ALA A 459 21.80 -29.78 -8.94
N LEU A 460 21.10 -28.64 -9.08
CA LEU A 460 20.25 -28.08 -8.02
C LEU A 460 18.77 -28.39 -8.28
N VAL A 461 18.05 -28.78 -7.25
CA VAL A 461 16.58 -28.90 -7.31
C VAL A 461 15.97 -27.50 -7.16
N VAL A 462 15.24 -27.05 -8.19
CA VAL A 462 14.51 -25.79 -8.18
C VAL A 462 13.10 -26.03 -7.68
N GLY A 463 12.73 -25.30 -6.60
CA GLY A 463 11.39 -25.36 -6.01
C GLY A 463 10.38 -24.50 -6.77
N THR A 464 9.17 -25.01 -6.84
CA THR A 464 8.06 -24.38 -7.57
C THR A 464 7.02 -23.72 -6.65
N GLY A 465 7.00 -24.06 -5.34
CA GLY A 465 6.03 -23.56 -4.38
C GLY A 465 6.01 -22.03 -4.29
N ASP A 466 4.83 -21.47 -4.21
CA ASP A 466 4.57 -20.04 -4.21
C ASP A 466 4.27 -19.47 -2.81
N LEU A 467 4.13 -18.14 -2.72
CA LEU A 467 3.89 -17.43 -1.47
C LEU A 467 2.52 -17.77 -0.85
N SER A 468 1.48 -17.96 -1.67
CA SER A 468 0.11 -18.24 -1.20
C SER A 468 0.01 -19.65 -0.62
N GLU A 469 0.63 -20.63 -1.27
CA GLU A 469 0.74 -22.00 -0.76
C GLU A 469 1.52 -22.05 0.57
N LEU A 470 2.62 -21.29 0.66
CA LEU A 470 3.40 -21.17 1.89
C LEU A 470 2.60 -20.52 3.02
N ALA A 471 1.76 -19.53 2.72
CA ALA A 471 0.90 -18.87 3.70
C ALA A 471 -0.13 -19.85 4.29
N LEU A 472 -0.81 -20.61 3.43
CA LEU A 472 -1.84 -21.58 3.82
C LEU A 472 -1.25 -22.92 4.30
N GLY A 473 0.06 -23.13 4.10
CA GLY A 473 0.69 -24.43 4.30
C GLY A 473 0.10 -25.51 3.39
N TRP A 474 -0.33 -25.12 2.19
CA TRP A 474 -0.91 -26.01 1.19
C TRP A 474 0.21 -26.68 0.38
N ALA A 475 0.99 -27.48 1.06
CA ALA A 475 2.10 -28.27 0.52
C ALA A 475 2.36 -29.46 1.47
N THR A 476 2.86 -30.54 0.94
CA THR A 476 3.26 -31.70 1.75
C THR A 476 4.59 -31.42 2.46
N TYR A 477 4.58 -31.48 3.80
CA TYR A 477 5.81 -31.37 4.57
C TYR A 477 6.83 -32.45 4.18
N ASN A 478 8.06 -32.02 3.91
CA ASN A 478 9.13 -32.88 3.41
C ASN A 478 8.76 -33.57 2.06
N GLY A 479 7.95 -32.89 1.27
CA GLY A 479 7.57 -33.25 -0.09
C GLY A 479 7.79 -32.07 -1.01
N ASP A 480 6.76 -31.66 -1.72
CA ASP A 480 6.78 -30.54 -2.68
C ASP A 480 7.14 -29.18 -2.06
N HIS A 481 7.05 -29.03 -0.73
CA HIS A 481 7.49 -27.81 -0.05
C HIS A 481 9.03 -27.71 0.06
N MET A 482 9.78 -28.78 -0.24
CA MET A 482 11.24 -28.85 -0.14
C MET A 482 11.93 -28.72 -1.50
N SER A 483 13.00 -27.95 -1.52
CA SER A 483 13.89 -27.79 -2.67
C SER A 483 15.25 -27.27 -2.22
N MET A 484 16.18 -27.10 -3.14
CA MET A 484 17.48 -26.47 -2.85
C MET A 484 17.44 -24.95 -3.06
N TYR A 485 16.51 -24.46 -3.90
CA TYR A 485 16.25 -23.03 -4.08
C TYR A 485 14.83 -22.80 -4.62
N GLY A 486 14.00 -22.05 -3.88
CA GLY A 486 12.60 -21.76 -4.24
C GLY A 486 12.46 -20.44 -4.99
N VAL A 487 12.40 -20.48 -6.33
CA VAL A 487 12.37 -19.25 -7.15
C VAL A 487 11.06 -18.48 -7.03
N ASN A 488 9.93 -19.15 -6.70
CA ASN A 488 8.61 -18.54 -6.59
C ASN A 488 8.21 -18.21 -5.12
N ALA A 489 9.07 -18.47 -4.15
CA ALA A 489 8.73 -18.33 -2.71
C ALA A 489 8.24 -16.92 -2.32
N GLY A 490 8.56 -15.89 -3.09
CA GLY A 490 8.11 -14.51 -2.90
C GLY A 490 6.98 -14.07 -3.84
N ILE A 491 6.40 -14.96 -4.64
CA ILE A 491 5.39 -14.66 -5.65
C ILE A 491 4.04 -15.25 -5.25
N PRO A 492 2.98 -14.46 -5.01
CA PRO A 492 1.65 -14.99 -4.73
C PRO A 492 0.97 -15.56 -5.99
N LYS A 493 0.02 -16.44 -5.81
CA LYS A 493 -0.66 -17.16 -6.90
C LYS A 493 -1.29 -16.23 -7.94
N THR A 494 -1.93 -15.17 -7.49
CA THR A 494 -2.53 -14.15 -8.38
C THR A 494 -1.49 -13.47 -9.27
N LEU A 495 -0.30 -13.20 -8.73
CA LEU A 495 0.78 -12.58 -9.50
C LEU A 495 1.43 -13.57 -10.47
N ILE A 496 1.45 -14.88 -10.17
CA ILE A 496 1.96 -15.91 -11.10
C ILE A 496 1.17 -15.93 -12.40
N GLN A 497 -0.15 -15.96 -12.34
CA GLN A 497 -1.01 -15.89 -13.53
C GLN A 497 -0.70 -14.67 -14.38
N TYR A 498 -0.53 -13.54 -13.72
CA TYR A 498 -0.24 -12.27 -14.35
C TYR A 498 1.14 -12.27 -15.06
N LEU A 499 2.17 -12.80 -14.40
CA LEU A 499 3.52 -12.92 -14.98
C LEU A 499 3.56 -13.89 -16.16
N ILE A 500 2.87 -15.03 -16.09
CA ILE A 500 2.81 -15.98 -17.22
C ILE A 500 2.09 -15.34 -18.41
N ASN A 501 1.00 -14.61 -18.18
CA ASN A 501 0.32 -13.86 -19.22
C ASN A 501 1.24 -12.82 -19.87
N TYR A 502 1.99 -12.07 -19.07
CA TYR A 502 3.00 -11.12 -19.56
C TYR A 502 4.06 -11.82 -20.43
N ILE A 503 4.62 -12.94 -19.96
CA ILE A 503 5.64 -13.71 -20.70
C ILE A 503 5.08 -14.24 -22.03
N ALA A 504 3.82 -14.69 -22.06
CA ALA A 504 3.15 -15.14 -23.28
C ALA A 504 3.06 -14.06 -24.38
N MET A 505 3.15 -12.79 -23.99
CA MET A 505 3.12 -11.65 -24.93
C MET A 505 4.52 -11.21 -25.39
N ILE A 506 5.59 -11.69 -24.76
CA ILE A 506 6.97 -11.38 -25.16
C ILE A 506 7.32 -12.10 -26.47
N PRO A 507 7.86 -11.41 -27.49
CA PRO A 507 8.20 -12.03 -28.78
C PRO A 507 9.11 -13.27 -28.67
N ALA A 508 10.03 -13.28 -27.71
CA ALA A 508 10.94 -14.40 -27.47
C ALA A 508 10.24 -15.71 -27.05
N PHE A 509 9.00 -15.63 -26.57
CA PHE A 509 8.19 -16.77 -26.14
C PHE A 509 6.96 -17.01 -27.05
N SER A 510 6.95 -16.45 -28.26
CA SER A 510 5.83 -16.58 -29.19
C SER A 510 5.46 -18.03 -29.53
N ALA A 511 6.46 -18.92 -29.62
CA ALA A 511 6.25 -20.35 -29.87
C ALA A 511 5.60 -21.11 -28.70
N GLN A 512 5.67 -20.57 -27.48
CA GLN A 512 5.09 -21.13 -26.24
C GLN A 512 3.73 -20.53 -25.89
N ARG A 513 3.30 -19.48 -26.59
CA ARG A 513 2.16 -18.64 -26.23
C ARG A 513 0.89 -19.44 -25.97
N ASP A 514 0.50 -20.32 -26.90
CA ASP A 514 -0.76 -21.05 -26.79
C ASP A 514 -0.75 -22.01 -25.59
N THR A 515 0.38 -22.68 -25.35
CA THR A 515 0.55 -23.54 -24.16
C THR A 515 0.50 -22.72 -22.87
N LEU A 516 1.15 -21.54 -22.82
CA LEU A 516 1.13 -20.67 -21.64
C LEU A 516 -0.28 -20.16 -21.33
N ILE A 517 -1.06 -19.81 -22.35
CA ILE A 517 -2.45 -19.39 -22.19
C ILE A 517 -3.31 -20.56 -21.71
N ASP A 518 -3.11 -21.79 -22.23
CA ASP A 518 -3.84 -22.97 -21.75
C ASP A 518 -3.51 -23.29 -20.29
N VAL A 519 -2.26 -23.14 -19.86
CA VAL A 519 -1.85 -23.28 -18.45
C VAL A 519 -2.60 -22.30 -17.55
N ILE A 520 -2.75 -21.02 -17.96
CA ILE A 520 -3.51 -20.01 -17.21
C ILE A 520 -4.98 -20.41 -17.02
N HIS A 521 -5.57 -21.01 -18.03
CA HIS A 521 -6.99 -21.44 -18.01
C HIS A 521 -7.21 -22.84 -17.41
N THR A 522 -6.16 -23.53 -17.00
CA THR A 522 -6.28 -24.84 -16.35
C THR A 522 -6.64 -24.67 -14.88
N PRO A 523 -7.69 -25.32 -14.37
CA PRO A 523 -8.06 -25.23 -12.95
C PRO A 523 -6.92 -25.67 -12.03
N ILE A 524 -6.73 -24.93 -10.93
CA ILE A 524 -5.70 -25.26 -9.94
C ILE A 524 -6.10 -26.52 -9.18
N SER A 525 -5.27 -27.57 -9.26
CA SER A 525 -5.48 -28.85 -8.60
C SER A 525 -4.16 -29.41 -8.07
N PRO A 526 -4.15 -30.11 -6.94
CA PRO A 526 -2.97 -30.80 -6.43
C PRO A 526 -2.63 -32.07 -7.23
N GLU A 527 -3.51 -32.53 -8.13
CA GLU A 527 -3.35 -33.72 -8.98
C GLU A 527 -2.90 -34.98 -8.22
N LEU A 528 -3.44 -35.17 -7.01
CA LEU A 528 -3.08 -36.28 -6.13
C LEU A 528 -4.19 -37.33 -6.03
N THR A 529 -5.44 -36.97 -6.35
CA THR A 529 -6.60 -37.86 -6.39
C THR A 529 -7.01 -38.16 -7.83
N PRO A 530 -7.53 -39.39 -8.12
CA PRO A 530 -7.93 -39.75 -9.47
C PRO A 530 -8.95 -38.79 -10.09
N ALA A 531 -8.84 -38.58 -11.41
CA ALA A 531 -9.85 -37.86 -12.19
C ALA A 531 -11.19 -38.65 -12.23
N ASP A 532 -12.28 -37.99 -12.65
CA ASP A 532 -13.53 -38.65 -12.91
C ASP A 532 -13.49 -39.57 -14.15
N ALA A 533 -14.59 -40.26 -14.43
CA ALA A 533 -14.68 -41.20 -15.56
C ALA A 533 -14.51 -40.48 -16.93
N GLU A 534 -14.76 -39.19 -17.00
CA GLU A 534 -14.64 -38.31 -18.15
C GLU A 534 -13.24 -37.63 -18.22
N GLY A 535 -12.33 -37.87 -17.26
CA GLY A 535 -11.00 -37.29 -17.20
C GLY A 535 -10.94 -35.88 -16.63
N ASN A 536 -12.00 -35.38 -15.98
CA ASN A 536 -12.01 -34.05 -15.38
C ASN A 536 -11.41 -34.07 -13.98
N ILE A 537 -10.84 -32.94 -13.58
CA ILE A 537 -10.31 -32.70 -12.24
C ILE A 537 -11.46 -32.71 -11.23
N GLN A 538 -11.52 -33.70 -10.33
CA GLN A 538 -12.52 -33.78 -9.26
C GLN A 538 -12.21 -32.86 -8.09
N GLN A 539 -10.94 -32.73 -7.74
CA GLN A 539 -10.48 -31.97 -6.57
C GLN A 539 -9.88 -30.63 -7.01
N LYS A 540 -10.67 -29.58 -6.97
CA LYS A 540 -10.14 -28.22 -7.14
C LYS A 540 -9.60 -27.72 -5.81
N THR A 541 -8.41 -27.18 -5.81
CA THR A 541 -7.78 -26.63 -4.60
C THR A 541 -8.64 -25.55 -3.97
N GLU A 542 -9.23 -24.66 -4.76
CA GLU A 542 -10.05 -23.56 -4.28
C GLU A 542 -11.36 -23.99 -3.61
N ASP A 543 -11.90 -25.17 -3.94
CA ASP A 543 -13.08 -25.72 -3.24
C ASP A 543 -12.74 -26.13 -1.80
N LEU A 544 -11.48 -26.51 -1.54
CA LEU A 544 -11.01 -26.99 -0.26
C LEU A 544 -10.45 -25.90 0.64
N VAL A 545 -9.65 -25.00 0.07
CA VAL A 545 -8.96 -23.96 0.85
C VAL A 545 -9.53 -22.56 0.61
N GLY A 546 -10.29 -22.35 -0.44
CA GLY A 546 -10.87 -21.07 -0.84
C GLY A 546 -10.13 -20.40 -2.00
N PRO A 547 -10.75 -19.36 -2.61
CA PRO A 547 -10.15 -18.60 -3.70
C PRO A 547 -8.84 -17.96 -3.31
N TYR A 548 -7.81 -18.17 -4.12
CA TYR A 548 -6.47 -17.60 -3.86
C TYR A 548 -6.47 -16.08 -3.87
N GLU A 549 -7.33 -15.43 -4.65
CA GLU A 549 -7.41 -13.96 -4.64
C GLU A 549 -7.83 -13.40 -3.28
N LEU A 550 -8.74 -14.07 -2.56
CA LEU A 550 -9.10 -13.70 -1.19
C LEU A 550 -7.93 -13.93 -0.23
N HIS A 551 -7.24 -15.07 -0.35
CA HIS A 551 -6.11 -15.39 0.53
C HIS A 551 -4.92 -14.47 0.32
N ASP A 552 -4.62 -14.11 -0.93
CA ASP A 552 -3.57 -13.14 -1.25
C ASP A 552 -3.92 -11.75 -0.69
N PHE A 553 -5.18 -11.35 -0.79
CA PHE A 553 -5.66 -10.11 -0.18
C PHE A 553 -5.51 -10.15 1.35
N PHE A 554 -5.94 -11.22 2.02
CA PHE A 554 -5.81 -11.36 3.47
C PHE A 554 -4.35 -11.36 3.90
N LEU A 555 -3.50 -12.11 3.19
CA LEU A 555 -2.07 -12.21 3.43
C LEU A 555 -1.39 -10.84 3.35
N TYR A 556 -1.73 -10.05 2.33
CA TYR A 556 -1.17 -8.72 2.14
C TYR A 556 -1.43 -7.81 3.33
N TYR A 557 -2.69 -7.67 3.74
CA TYR A 557 -3.07 -6.78 4.83
C TYR A 557 -2.65 -7.32 6.20
N PHE A 558 -2.70 -8.62 6.40
CA PHE A 558 -2.27 -9.27 7.63
C PHE A 558 -0.75 -9.12 7.85
N LEU A 559 0.04 -9.45 6.84
CA LEU A 559 1.49 -9.51 6.98
C LEU A 559 2.17 -8.15 6.81
N ARG A 560 1.70 -7.36 5.85
CA ARG A 560 2.31 -6.07 5.53
C ARG A 560 1.99 -4.99 6.55
N TYR A 561 0.78 -4.99 7.10
CA TYR A 561 0.30 -3.93 7.98
C TYR A 561 -0.14 -4.42 9.36
N GLY A 562 -0.16 -5.72 9.61
CA GLY A 562 -0.61 -6.26 10.89
C GLY A 562 -2.08 -5.97 11.18
N PHE A 563 -2.90 -5.80 10.14
CA PHE A 563 -4.31 -5.49 10.34
C PHE A 563 -5.05 -6.64 10.99
N ARG A 564 -5.96 -6.30 11.87
CA ARG A 564 -6.83 -7.25 12.56
C ARG A 564 -7.93 -7.78 11.64
N PRO A 565 -8.47 -8.98 11.91
CA PRO A 565 -9.50 -9.62 11.06
C PRO A 565 -10.69 -8.72 10.73
N THR A 566 -11.19 -7.95 11.70
CA THR A 566 -12.33 -7.02 11.50
C THR A 566 -12.05 -5.98 10.41
N LYS A 567 -10.84 -5.39 10.40
CA LYS A 567 -10.45 -4.41 9.38
C LYS A 567 -10.23 -5.09 8.03
N ILE A 568 -9.55 -6.24 8.00
CA ILE A 568 -9.34 -7.02 6.76
C ILE A 568 -10.69 -7.41 6.13
N PHE A 569 -11.64 -7.85 6.94
CA PHE A 569 -12.99 -8.19 6.48
C PHE A 569 -13.72 -6.99 5.86
N MET A 570 -13.70 -5.84 6.52
CA MET A 570 -14.30 -4.61 6.01
C MET A 570 -13.68 -4.18 4.67
N LEU A 571 -12.33 -4.24 4.55
CA LEU A 571 -11.62 -3.95 3.31
C LEU A 571 -11.95 -4.97 2.21
N ALA A 572 -12.04 -6.25 2.55
CA ALA A 572 -12.39 -7.31 1.60
C ALA A 572 -13.83 -7.15 1.09
N GLN A 573 -14.78 -6.76 1.96
CA GLN A 573 -16.15 -6.44 1.51
C GLN A 573 -16.18 -5.27 0.52
N ALA A 574 -15.34 -4.26 0.72
CA ALA A 574 -15.24 -3.14 -0.20
C ALA A 574 -14.58 -3.52 -1.53
N ALA A 575 -13.62 -4.45 -1.51
CA ALA A 575 -12.89 -4.88 -2.70
C ALA A 575 -13.64 -5.94 -3.52
N PHE A 576 -14.35 -6.86 -2.87
CA PHE A 576 -14.91 -8.06 -3.47
C PHE A 576 -16.42 -8.22 -3.28
N GLY A 577 -17.11 -7.23 -2.72
CA GLY A 577 -18.55 -7.37 -2.38
C GLY A 577 -19.49 -7.66 -3.55
N GLU A 578 -19.04 -7.44 -4.79
CA GLU A 578 -19.77 -7.83 -6.00
C GLU A 578 -19.53 -9.30 -6.38
N ALA A 579 -18.36 -9.86 -6.03
CA ALA A 579 -17.95 -11.21 -6.39
C ALA A 579 -18.25 -12.24 -5.29
N TYR A 580 -18.16 -11.84 -4.02
CA TYR A 580 -18.35 -12.73 -2.87
C TYR A 580 -19.27 -12.11 -1.83
N ASP A 581 -20.18 -12.89 -1.29
CA ASP A 581 -21.02 -12.48 -0.17
C ASP A 581 -20.21 -12.43 1.16
N LYS A 582 -20.80 -11.80 2.16
CA LYS A 582 -20.18 -11.61 3.48
C LYS A 582 -19.81 -12.93 4.15
N GLU A 583 -20.67 -13.93 4.06
CA GLU A 583 -20.45 -15.24 4.70
C GLU A 583 -19.29 -15.98 4.04
N THR A 584 -19.15 -15.88 2.73
CA THR A 584 -18.02 -16.44 1.98
C THR A 584 -16.70 -15.77 2.39
N ILE A 585 -16.66 -14.43 2.45
CA ILE A 585 -15.46 -13.69 2.89
C ILE A 585 -15.10 -14.06 4.33
N LYS A 586 -16.08 -14.09 5.25
CA LYS A 586 -15.90 -14.49 6.65
C LYS A 586 -15.35 -15.92 6.77
N LYS A 587 -15.95 -16.87 6.05
CA LYS A 587 -15.52 -18.28 6.01
C LYS A 587 -14.05 -18.41 5.64
N TRP A 588 -13.64 -17.74 4.56
CA TRP A 588 -12.28 -17.89 4.06
C TRP A 588 -11.26 -17.09 4.86
N LEU A 589 -11.62 -15.95 5.45
CA LEU A 589 -10.77 -15.24 6.40
C LEU A 589 -10.53 -16.07 7.67
N THR A 590 -11.57 -16.72 8.19
CA THR A 590 -11.44 -17.65 9.33
C THR A 590 -10.53 -18.82 8.98
N THR A 591 -10.69 -19.38 7.78
CA THR A 591 -9.84 -20.48 7.27
C THR A 591 -8.40 -20.02 7.11
N PHE A 592 -8.17 -18.82 6.55
CA PHE A 592 -6.84 -18.22 6.46
C PHE A 592 -6.19 -18.11 7.83
N CYS A 593 -6.84 -17.49 8.81
CA CYS A 593 -6.29 -17.34 10.16
C CYS A 593 -5.94 -18.69 10.79
N ARG A 594 -6.86 -19.67 10.72
CA ARG A 594 -6.62 -21.01 11.26
C ARG A 594 -5.41 -21.67 10.61
N ARG A 595 -5.35 -21.70 9.29
CA ARG A 595 -4.27 -22.36 8.54
C ARG A 595 -2.95 -21.64 8.70
N PHE A 596 -2.94 -20.32 8.61
CA PHE A 596 -1.72 -19.52 8.75
C PHE A 596 -0.97 -19.85 10.06
N PHE A 597 -1.68 -20.01 11.17
CA PHE A 597 -1.08 -20.37 12.44
C PHE A 597 -0.71 -21.87 12.50
N SER A 598 -1.65 -22.77 12.22
CA SER A 598 -1.45 -24.21 12.38
C SER A 598 -0.37 -24.79 11.44
N GLN A 599 -0.08 -24.12 10.33
CA GLN A 599 0.89 -24.58 9.34
C GLN A 599 2.28 -23.90 9.47
N GLN A 600 2.52 -23.11 10.50
CA GLN A 600 3.80 -22.42 10.72
C GLN A 600 5.00 -23.37 10.75
N PHE A 601 4.86 -24.58 11.28
CA PHE A 601 5.95 -25.55 11.35
C PHE A 601 6.54 -25.86 9.96
N LYS A 602 5.74 -25.81 8.89
CA LYS A 602 6.21 -26.00 7.52
C LYS A 602 7.12 -24.84 7.09
N ARG A 603 6.78 -23.62 7.49
CA ARG A 603 7.55 -22.41 7.14
C ARG A 603 8.87 -22.31 7.89
N SER A 604 8.99 -22.97 9.05
CA SER A 604 10.22 -22.94 9.86
C SER A 604 11.44 -23.53 9.14
N CYS A 605 11.23 -24.39 8.14
CA CYS A 605 12.31 -25.04 7.37
C CYS A 605 12.26 -24.73 5.87
N LEU A 606 11.70 -23.57 5.50
CA LEU A 606 11.64 -23.18 4.07
C LEU A 606 13.02 -23.09 3.43
N PRO A 607 13.15 -23.60 2.19
CA PRO A 607 14.32 -23.35 1.35
C PRO A 607 14.63 -21.86 1.18
N ASP A 608 15.85 -21.55 0.79
CA ASP A 608 16.21 -20.22 0.35
C ASP A 608 15.46 -19.86 -0.93
N GLY A 609 15.11 -18.58 -1.07
CA GLY A 609 14.47 -18.02 -2.25
C GLY A 609 14.53 -16.49 -2.23
N PRO A 610 14.36 -15.81 -3.37
CA PRO A 610 14.45 -14.36 -3.44
C PRO A 610 13.19 -13.72 -2.83
N LYS A 611 13.38 -12.63 -2.06
CA LYS A 611 12.29 -11.72 -1.74
C LYS A 611 12.03 -10.84 -2.95
N VAL A 612 10.81 -10.88 -3.48
CA VAL A 612 10.41 -10.11 -4.66
C VAL A 612 9.52 -8.92 -4.28
N GLY A 613 8.44 -9.18 -3.58
CA GLY A 613 7.49 -8.16 -3.16
C GLY A 613 7.80 -7.54 -1.79
N SER A 614 6.83 -6.77 -1.28
CA SER A 614 6.94 -6.08 0.02
C SER A 614 6.94 -7.01 1.23
N ILE A 615 6.50 -8.28 1.06
CA ILE A 615 6.43 -9.29 2.11
C ILE A 615 7.11 -10.59 1.71
N SER A 616 7.57 -11.35 2.71
CA SER A 616 8.17 -12.68 2.55
C SER A 616 7.82 -13.55 3.77
N LEU A 617 7.65 -14.85 3.54
CA LEU A 617 7.41 -15.83 4.60
C LEU A 617 8.68 -16.62 4.99
N SER A 618 9.84 -16.21 4.48
CA SER A 618 11.11 -16.78 4.88
C SER A 618 11.34 -16.60 6.39
N PRO A 619 11.68 -17.68 7.14
CA PRO A 619 11.95 -17.58 8.59
C PRO A 619 13.23 -16.76 8.88
N ARG A 620 14.04 -16.49 7.88
CA ARG A 620 15.23 -15.64 7.94
C ARG A 620 14.95 -14.17 7.63
N GLY A 621 13.73 -13.86 7.14
CA GLY A 621 13.31 -12.55 6.65
C GLY A 621 12.22 -11.89 7.50
N ASP A 622 11.10 -11.57 6.85
CA ASP A 622 10.07 -10.66 7.36
C ASP A 622 9.19 -11.26 8.45
N TRP A 623 8.99 -12.61 8.46
CA TRP A 623 8.06 -13.25 9.36
C TRP A 623 8.70 -14.35 10.22
N ARG A 624 8.69 -14.12 11.52
CA ARG A 624 9.19 -15.08 12.53
C ARG A 624 8.11 -15.31 13.56
N MET A 625 7.51 -16.49 13.54
CA MET A 625 6.44 -16.88 14.46
C MET A 625 6.77 -18.23 15.07
N PRO A 626 6.52 -18.45 16.38
CA PRO A 626 6.59 -19.79 16.98
C PRO A 626 5.62 -20.74 16.29
N SER A 627 6.04 -21.99 16.07
CA SER A 627 5.20 -23.00 15.40
C SER A 627 4.00 -23.46 16.25
N ASP A 628 4.03 -23.19 17.53
CA ASP A 628 3.01 -23.50 18.53
C ASP A 628 2.20 -22.28 18.99
N ALA A 629 2.28 -21.14 18.25
CA ALA A 629 1.48 -19.97 18.53
C ALA A 629 -0.01 -20.24 18.35
N SER A 630 -0.82 -19.77 19.31
CA SER A 630 -2.29 -19.92 19.26
C SER A 630 -2.94 -18.89 18.32
N SER A 631 -3.87 -19.34 17.49
CA SER A 631 -4.73 -18.50 16.65
C SER A 631 -5.98 -17.98 17.36
N ALA A 632 -6.18 -18.31 18.65
CA ALA A 632 -7.45 -18.10 19.35
C ALA A 632 -7.93 -16.64 19.32
N LEU A 633 -7.03 -15.65 19.42
CA LEU A 633 -7.40 -14.22 19.37
C LEU A 633 -7.99 -13.84 18.02
N TRP A 634 -7.36 -14.25 16.92
CA TRP A 634 -7.82 -13.95 15.56
C TRP A 634 -9.10 -14.69 15.21
N LEU A 635 -9.23 -15.96 15.62
CA LEU A 635 -10.43 -16.75 15.38
C LEU A 635 -11.63 -16.21 16.16
N LYS A 636 -11.43 -15.78 17.40
CA LYS A 636 -12.48 -15.12 18.19
C LYS A 636 -12.98 -13.86 17.50
N GLU A 637 -12.09 -13.04 16.99
CA GLU A 637 -12.48 -11.82 16.25
C GLU A 637 -13.20 -12.15 14.94
N CYS A 638 -12.81 -13.25 14.24
CA CYS A 638 -13.55 -13.72 13.08
C CYS A 638 -14.97 -14.22 13.41
N GLU A 639 -15.19 -14.77 14.60
CA GLU A 639 -16.53 -15.19 15.05
C GLU A 639 -17.48 -14.01 15.25
N GLU A 640 -16.92 -12.86 15.67
CA GLU A 640 -17.66 -11.62 15.95
C GLU A 640 -18.03 -10.80 14.68
N LEU A 641 -17.55 -11.21 13.48
CA LEU A 641 -17.80 -10.53 12.19
C LEU A 641 -19.26 -10.63 11.73
#